data_eb541df258d1bceb83eddea8c8777e5c
#
_entry.id   eb541df258d1bceb83eddea8c8777e5c
#
_cell.length_a   1.000
_cell.length_b   1.000
_cell.length_c   1.000
_cell.angle_alpha   90.00
_cell.angle_beta   90.00
_cell.angle_gamma   90.00
#
_symmetry.space_group_name_H-M   'P 1'
#
loop_
_entity.id
_entity.type
_entity.pdbx_description
1 polymer ?
#
loop_
_entity_poly.entity_id
_entity_poly.type
_entity_poly.pdbx_seq_one_letter_code
_entity_poly.pdbx_strand_id
1 'polypeptide(L)'
;MLNWVGTDQPMKMKETSRDLDKKPNDNNNLDVAMYDTFIRAARPWSYRYPVEDVQGSFGNPSSPDSHAAARYVEMRAGEMADFFFSGLKKNAIGEQWYSNYDDTELIPSVFPSIGFWNIVNGCSGIAVAMATSVPQFNLKEVNEALIKIIQNPAVDFNDIYCAPDFACGGTITNAKAVKESLRYGKGESIRLQAKLTYYPDQNMIQATELPYGVFTNTVIDQLAALTEENPSYGIEKVTDYTKKIADIRIYLSKGVNPKKMIAKLYKDTSLENWYSVNMILLDQGRFPKVFGWREACDAYINHIRSCERNIIKFDLDKALARLNVVEGLIMAAASIDEVVAIIRGSQNPSEASQKLIARFGFNEEQTKAILAMKLSSLTKIDAIKLNDEREELNRKIEEYRHLLNDSTALDNELIKILQEVANKYGDARRTKIVNIVESSEEEAQETQEEELGIMLFDNNVIRLVKKEDLQGAKRGRKGVNIKPPKNANLINTLYTTNLGMVSAFTNKGRMYNFSLSDLEYGKDYSIYELIVPQDNEKVILLIDSTTFSAYKYLVTISKNGYIKKSLITEYNLRARKGTAAVKLDNDDILIGVYLSMSNEDRIFIASSTGNYNFYKLEELSETGRVTRGVKAIKLINTEKIQSATLIKKDVEYKGILTITTSGRGKITAIEDFNETSRAIKGTQVMLLKDEELAAVYAVPESQEKIFITANNKAVLIDVNTLPIQNRVTAGVRIIDARDSNALIEIM
;
A
#
# COMPACT_ATOMS: atom_id res chain seq x y z
N MET A 1 1.43 21.28 21.15
CA MET A 1 1.19 19.94 21.74
C MET A 1 1.91 19.72 23.07
N LEU A 2 3.19 20.06 23.21
CA LEU A 2 3.95 19.80 24.45
C LEU A 2 3.46 20.55 25.69
N ASN A 3 2.89 21.74 25.55
CA ASN A 3 2.28 22.48 26.69
C ASN A 3 0.96 21.87 27.20
N TRP A 4 0.40 20.92 26.46
CA TRP A 4 -0.86 20.28 26.76
C TRP A 4 -0.73 19.06 27.69
N VAL A 5 0.48 18.47 27.74
CA VAL A 5 0.79 17.26 28.52
C VAL A 5 0.77 17.46 30.04
N GLY A 6 0.59 18.66 30.54
CA GLY A 6 0.67 18.98 31.96
C GLY A 6 -0.63 19.26 32.69
N THR A 7 -1.80 19.08 32.06
CA THR A 7 -3.08 19.39 32.71
C THR A 7 -3.89 18.13 32.98
N ASP A 8 -4.04 17.76 34.24
CA ASP A 8 -4.92 16.68 34.71
C ASP A 8 -6.42 17.02 34.58
N GLN A 9 -6.74 18.23 34.12
CA GLN A 9 -8.11 18.72 33.98
C GLN A 9 -8.51 18.76 32.48
N PRO A 10 -9.75 18.39 32.13
CA PRO A 10 -10.27 18.55 30.78
C PRO A 10 -10.28 20.04 30.38
N MET A 11 -9.73 20.35 29.20
CA MET A 11 -9.72 21.70 28.65
C MET A 11 -10.71 21.81 27.49
N LYS A 12 -11.37 22.95 27.38
CA LYS A 12 -12.20 23.26 26.20
C LYS A 12 -11.33 23.42 24.98
N MET A 13 -11.66 22.72 23.90
CA MET A 13 -10.87 22.73 22.66
C MET A 13 -10.60 24.13 22.12
N LYS A 14 -11.56 25.06 22.30
CA LYS A 14 -11.39 26.46 21.89
C LYS A 14 -10.31 27.20 22.69
N GLU A 15 -10.10 26.82 23.94
CA GLU A 15 -9.07 27.40 24.79
C GLU A 15 -7.70 26.83 24.44
N THR A 16 -7.65 25.53 24.15
CA THR A 16 -6.42 24.82 23.72
C THR A 16 -5.92 25.34 22.37
N SER A 17 -6.81 25.52 21.38
CA SER A 17 -6.43 26.10 20.09
C SER A 17 -5.97 27.55 20.22
N ARG A 18 -6.65 28.37 21.05
CA ARG A 18 -6.25 29.76 21.29
C ARG A 18 -4.88 29.91 21.96
N ASP A 19 -4.51 29.00 22.85
CA ASP A 19 -3.19 29.07 23.51
C ASP A 19 -2.06 28.69 22.55
N LEU A 20 -2.34 27.90 21.53
CA LEU A 20 -1.41 27.57 20.45
C LEU A 20 -1.34 28.71 19.39
N ASP A 21 -2.45 29.46 19.20
CA ASP A 21 -2.52 30.60 18.29
C ASP A 21 -1.89 31.88 18.83
N LYS A 22 -1.57 31.98 20.11
CA LYS A 22 -0.98 33.18 20.71
C LYS A 22 0.44 33.47 20.30
N LYS A 23 1.08 32.59 19.51
CA LYS A 23 2.39 32.86 18.87
C LYS A 23 2.16 33.68 17.59
N PRO A 24 2.73 34.90 17.49
CA PRO A 24 2.50 35.79 16.36
C PRO A 24 3.18 35.20 15.11
N ASN A 25 2.41 34.99 14.08
CA ASN A 25 2.78 34.64 12.71
C ASN A 25 2.40 33.23 12.25
N ASP A 26 1.13 32.84 12.27
CA ASP A 26 0.75 31.85 11.27
C ASP A 26 -0.74 31.83 10.97
N ASN A 27 -0.98 31.86 9.70
CA ASN A 27 -2.19 31.63 8.93
C ASN A 27 -3.42 31.14 9.70
N ASN A 28 -4.52 31.84 9.54
CA ASN A 28 -5.88 31.63 10.05
C ASN A 28 -6.51 30.24 9.84
N ASN A 29 -5.75 29.24 9.42
CA ASN A 29 -6.21 27.86 9.17
C ASN A 29 -5.60 26.84 10.14
N LEU A 30 -4.72 27.22 11.06
CA LEU A 30 -4.04 26.29 11.96
C LEU A 30 -5.01 25.71 12.98
N ASP A 31 -5.92 26.52 13.52
CA ASP A 31 -6.93 26.08 14.48
C ASP A 31 -7.92 25.09 13.91
N VAL A 32 -8.33 25.25 12.65
CA VAL A 32 -9.21 24.29 11.95
C VAL A 32 -8.49 22.98 11.74
N ALA A 33 -7.28 23.00 11.21
CA ALA A 33 -6.46 21.79 10.96
C ALA A 33 -6.14 21.03 12.25
N MET A 34 -5.86 21.75 13.34
CA MET A 34 -5.62 21.15 14.66
C MET A 34 -6.90 20.55 15.22
N TYR A 35 -8.03 21.25 15.13
CA TYR A 35 -9.30 20.73 15.59
C TYR A 35 -9.69 19.45 14.87
N ASP A 36 -9.59 19.40 13.53
CA ASP A 36 -9.88 18.22 12.73
C ASP A 36 -8.96 17.03 13.08
N THR A 37 -7.70 17.32 13.38
CA THR A 37 -6.73 16.31 13.82
C THR A 37 -7.13 15.71 15.16
N PHE A 38 -7.50 16.53 16.12
CA PHE A 38 -7.96 16.10 17.44
C PHE A 38 -9.27 15.31 17.36
N ILE A 39 -10.23 15.80 16.56
CA ILE A 39 -11.50 15.09 16.31
C ILE A 39 -11.22 13.69 15.76
N ARG A 40 -10.31 13.58 14.80
CA ARG A 40 -9.96 12.30 14.19
C ARG A 40 -9.26 11.35 15.16
N ALA A 41 -8.32 11.87 15.97
CA ALA A 41 -7.56 11.08 16.94
C ALA A 41 -8.42 10.53 18.07
N ALA A 42 -9.46 11.29 18.48
CA ALA A 42 -10.38 10.92 19.54
C ALA A 42 -11.46 9.90 19.13
N ARG A 43 -11.62 9.60 17.85
CA ARG A 43 -12.68 8.72 17.33
C ARG A 43 -12.31 7.24 17.45
N PRO A 44 -13.06 6.40 18.20
CA PRO A 44 -12.75 4.99 18.39
C PRO A 44 -12.98 4.11 17.16
N TRP A 45 -13.56 4.66 16.08
CA TRP A 45 -13.68 4.03 14.76
C TRP A 45 -12.61 4.50 13.76
N SER A 46 -11.85 5.59 14.09
CA SER A 46 -10.72 6.07 13.29
C SER A 46 -9.39 5.57 13.85
N TYR A 47 -9.24 5.56 15.17
CA TYR A 47 -8.04 5.10 15.86
C TYR A 47 -8.33 3.80 16.60
N ARG A 48 -7.43 2.83 16.46
CA ARG A 48 -7.56 1.54 17.15
C ARG A 48 -7.39 1.69 18.67
N TYR A 49 -6.52 2.61 19.08
CA TYR A 49 -6.24 2.99 20.45
C TYR A 49 -6.17 4.51 20.56
N PRO A 50 -7.30 5.21 20.77
CA PRO A 50 -7.29 6.63 21.07
C PRO A 50 -6.46 6.93 22.32
N VAL A 51 -5.66 7.99 22.26
CA VAL A 51 -4.77 8.38 23.37
C VAL A 51 -5.30 9.58 24.16
N GLU A 52 -6.43 10.13 23.76
CA GLU A 52 -7.11 11.25 24.38
C GLU A 52 -8.34 10.79 25.16
N ASP A 53 -8.55 11.39 26.34
CA ASP A 53 -9.81 11.38 27.05
C ASP A 53 -10.66 12.55 26.59
N VAL A 54 -11.90 12.27 26.18
CA VAL A 54 -12.76 13.25 25.51
C VAL A 54 -14.12 13.36 26.16
N GLN A 55 -14.69 14.58 26.14
CA GLN A 55 -16.06 14.86 26.59
C GLN A 55 -16.78 15.71 25.57
N GLY A 56 -18.02 15.33 25.22
CA GLY A 56 -18.82 15.96 24.19
C GLY A 56 -19.00 15.08 22.95
N SER A 57 -19.45 15.65 21.83
CA SER A 57 -19.72 14.93 20.59
C SER A 57 -18.55 15.06 19.60
N PHE A 58 -17.79 14.00 19.44
CA PHE A 58 -16.72 13.87 18.44
C PHE A 58 -17.21 13.22 17.14
N GLY A 59 -18.54 13.12 16.95
CA GLY A 59 -19.19 12.55 15.78
C GLY A 59 -19.59 11.11 15.95
N ASN A 60 -20.01 10.52 14.84
CA ASN A 60 -20.37 9.10 14.73
C ASN A 60 -19.94 8.53 13.36
N PRO A 61 -20.06 7.23 13.11
CA PRO A 61 -19.63 6.62 11.85
C PRO A 61 -20.51 6.97 10.64
N SER A 62 -21.50 7.85 10.74
CA SER A 62 -22.36 8.18 9.59
C SER A 62 -21.70 9.15 8.61
N SER A 63 -20.95 10.14 9.10
CA SER A 63 -20.27 11.13 8.27
C SER A 63 -18.99 11.62 8.92
N PRO A 64 -17.96 12.01 8.14
CA PRO A 64 -16.77 12.64 8.67
C PRO A 64 -17.08 13.95 9.43
N ASP A 65 -18.13 14.68 9.03
CA ASP A 65 -18.48 16.01 9.56
C ASP A 65 -19.54 15.98 10.67
N SER A 66 -19.79 14.81 11.27
CA SER A 66 -20.85 14.62 12.28
C SER A 66 -20.48 15.13 13.69
N HIS A 67 -19.33 15.79 13.87
CA HIS A 67 -18.86 16.30 15.16
C HIS A 67 -19.43 17.68 15.53
N ALA A 68 -19.41 17.99 16.84
CA ALA A 68 -19.82 19.28 17.34
C ALA A 68 -18.75 20.36 17.08
N ALA A 69 -19.13 21.63 17.14
CA ALA A 69 -18.16 22.73 17.08
C ALA A 69 -17.24 22.73 18.33
N ALA A 70 -16.01 23.22 18.18
CA ALA A 70 -14.95 23.21 19.19
C ALA A 70 -15.36 23.77 20.58
N ARG A 71 -16.32 24.70 20.62
CA ARG A 71 -16.85 25.28 21.87
C ARG A 71 -17.69 24.34 22.74
N TYR A 72 -18.09 23.17 22.19
CA TYR A 72 -18.97 22.19 22.87
C TYR A 72 -18.25 20.93 23.28
N VAL A 73 -16.95 20.81 23.04
CA VAL A 73 -16.19 19.63 23.33
C VAL A 73 -14.98 19.96 24.22
N GLU A 74 -14.59 19.00 25.01
CA GLU A 74 -13.42 19.07 25.89
C GLU A 74 -12.54 17.84 25.65
N MET A 75 -11.22 17.99 25.80
CA MET A 75 -10.29 16.88 25.72
C MET A 75 -9.07 17.10 26.63
N ARG A 76 -8.44 15.98 27.00
CA ARG A 76 -7.18 15.95 27.71
C ARG A 76 -6.35 14.75 27.28
N ALA A 77 -5.08 14.72 27.66
CA ALA A 77 -4.27 13.51 27.52
C ALA A 77 -4.88 12.37 28.36
N GLY A 78 -5.12 11.23 27.73
CA GLY A 78 -5.52 10.02 28.43
C GLY A 78 -4.31 9.30 29.01
N GLU A 79 -4.55 8.26 29.82
CA GLU A 79 -3.46 7.48 30.43
C GLU A 79 -2.48 6.88 29.40
N MET A 80 -2.95 6.52 28.20
CA MET A 80 -2.09 5.99 27.14
C MET A 80 -1.14 7.05 26.56
N ALA A 81 -1.48 8.33 26.65
CA ALA A 81 -0.62 9.41 26.19
C ALA A 81 0.71 9.45 26.97
N ASP A 82 0.73 9.01 28.22
CA ASP A 82 1.94 8.96 29.03
C ASP A 82 3.03 8.09 28.38
N PHE A 83 2.66 7.04 27.65
CA PHE A 83 3.62 6.18 26.94
C PHE A 83 4.22 6.87 25.70
N PHE A 84 3.46 7.74 25.01
CA PHE A 84 4.01 8.54 23.92
C PHE A 84 5.09 9.49 24.39
N PHE A 85 4.86 10.12 25.55
CA PHE A 85 5.72 11.16 26.10
C PHE A 85 6.65 10.62 27.19
N SER A 86 6.61 9.30 27.46
CA SER A 86 7.40 8.66 28.48
C SER A 86 8.86 9.06 28.39
N GLY A 87 9.37 9.59 29.50
CA GLY A 87 10.77 9.95 29.61
C GLY A 87 11.24 11.19 28.84
N LEU A 88 10.39 11.96 28.12
CA LEU A 88 10.82 13.19 27.47
C LEU A 88 11.48 14.17 28.44
N LYS A 89 10.91 14.34 29.66
CA LYS A 89 11.49 15.15 30.74
C LYS A 89 12.80 14.59 31.29
N LYS A 90 13.13 13.35 30.99
CA LYS A 90 14.35 12.64 31.33
C LYS A 90 15.30 12.50 30.14
N ASN A 91 15.12 13.32 29.13
CA ASN A 91 15.94 13.31 27.91
C ASN A 91 15.99 11.95 27.18
N ALA A 92 14.88 11.22 27.15
CA ALA A 92 14.79 9.88 26.55
C ALA A 92 15.30 9.83 25.10
N ILE A 93 15.05 10.87 24.31
CA ILE A 93 15.45 10.95 22.89
C ILE A 93 16.87 11.48 22.66
N GLY A 94 17.61 11.78 23.74
CA GLY A 94 19.00 12.22 23.66
C GLY A 94 19.15 13.54 22.89
N GLU A 95 19.90 13.52 21.79
CA GLU A 95 20.18 14.70 20.96
C GLU A 95 19.12 14.96 19.88
N GLN A 96 18.02 14.19 19.85
CA GLN A 96 16.99 14.29 18.79
C GLN A 96 16.00 15.44 19.07
N TRP A 97 16.52 16.63 19.32
CA TRP A 97 15.77 17.87 19.48
C TRP A 97 16.17 18.85 18.39
N TYR A 98 15.27 19.73 17.99
CA TYR A 98 15.56 20.86 17.11
C TYR A 98 14.89 22.12 17.63
N SER A 99 15.49 23.28 17.33
CA SER A 99 14.91 24.58 17.70
C SER A 99 13.63 24.83 16.86
N ASN A 100 12.65 25.48 17.48
CA ASN A 100 11.56 26.09 16.76
C ASN A 100 12.07 27.23 15.86
N TYR A 101 11.17 27.87 15.10
CA TYR A 101 11.52 28.89 14.10
C TYR A 101 12.20 30.14 14.68
N ASP A 102 12.04 30.45 15.97
CA ASP A 102 12.58 31.61 16.67
C ASP A 102 13.65 31.25 17.70
N ASP A 103 14.13 30.02 17.72
CA ASP A 103 15.14 29.47 18.64
C ASP A 103 14.80 29.62 20.13
N THR A 104 13.53 29.84 20.47
CA THR A 104 13.11 30.04 21.87
C THR A 104 12.80 28.73 22.59
N GLU A 105 12.43 27.64 21.84
CA GLU A 105 12.05 26.36 22.41
C GLU A 105 12.65 25.21 21.63
N LEU A 106 12.91 24.09 22.31
CA LEU A 106 13.31 22.85 21.69
C LEU A 106 12.07 21.95 21.46
N ILE A 107 11.96 21.43 20.24
CA ILE A 107 10.90 20.53 19.80
C ILE A 107 11.50 19.13 19.60
N PRO A 108 10.89 18.05 20.13
CA PRO A 108 11.37 16.69 19.89
C PRO A 108 11.16 16.30 18.44
N SER A 109 12.18 15.76 17.79
CA SER A 109 12.08 15.24 16.40
C SER A 109 11.31 13.92 16.34
N VAL A 110 11.32 13.16 17.43
CA VAL A 110 10.61 11.88 17.59
C VAL A 110 10.08 11.76 19.02
N PHE A 111 9.08 10.90 19.22
CA PHE A 111 8.60 10.56 20.57
C PHE A 111 9.22 9.26 21.05
N PRO A 112 9.46 9.09 22.36
CA PRO A 112 9.95 7.83 22.91
C PRO A 112 9.02 6.65 22.66
N SER A 113 7.73 6.82 22.89
CA SER A 113 6.65 5.83 22.68
C SER A 113 7.00 4.44 23.22
N ILE A 114 7.66 4.34 24.37
CA ILE A 114 8.15 3.08 24.94
C ILE A 114 6.97 2.22 25.35
N GLY A 115 6.90 1.00 24.80
CA GLY A 115 5.82 0.05 25.07
C GLY A 115 4.55 0.27 24.23
N PHE A 116 4.37 1.46 23.67
CA PHE A 116 3.24 1.77 22.80
C PHE A 116 3.75 2.24 21.42
N TRP A 117 3.89 1.30 20.51
CA TRP A 117 4.26 1.65 19.15
C TRP A 117 3.08 2.31 18.44
N ASN A 118 3.20 3.58 18.10
CA ASN A 118 2.14 4.35 17.44
C ASN A 118 1.69 3.79 16.08
N ILE A 119 2.45 2.86 15.49
CA ILE A 119 2.05 2.12 14.29
C ILE A 119 0.77 1.30 14.50
N VAL A 120 0.41 0.93 15.76
CA VAL A 120 -0.83 0.20 16.06
C VAL A 120 -2.09 0.98 15.64
N ASN A 121 -2.02 2.30 15.61
CA ASN A 121 -3.09 3.16 15.12
C ASN A 121 -3.08 3.33 13.59
N GLY A 122 -2.07 2.78 12.91
CA GLY A 122 -1.87 2.99 11.49
C GLY A 122 -1.52 4.44 11.16
N CYS A 123 -1.12 4.66 9.94
CA CYS A 123 -0.94 6.01 9.43
C CYS A 123 -1.16 6.06 7.92
N SER A 124 -1.63 7.22 7.44
CA SER A 124 -1.72 7.50 6.02
C SER A 124 -1.28 8.94 5.77
N GLY A 125 -0.58 9.17 4.69
CA GLY A 125 -0.11 10.49 4.32
C GLY A 125 0.28 10.56 2.86
N ILE A 126 0.15 11.76 2.29
CA ILE A 126 0.49 12.04 0.90
C ILE A 126 1.56 13.13 0.91
N ALA A 127 2.65 12.89 0.19
CA ALA A 127 3.72 13.84 -0.03
C ALA A 127 3.99 13.97 -1.54
N VAL A 128 4.88 14.89 -1.93
CA VAL A 128 5.29 15.00 -3.33
C VAL A 128 5.99 13.72 -3.76
N ALA A 129 5.46 13.08 -4.80
CA ALA A 129 5.94 11.84 -5.40
C ALA A 129 5.93 10.59 -4.49
N MET A 130 5.34 10.64 -3.30
CA MET A 130 5.23 9.48 -2.42
C MET A 130 3.98 9.53 -1.54
N ALA A 131 3.51 8.37 -1.12
CA ALA A 131 2.43 8.23 -0.15
C ALA A 131 2.73 7.09 0.80
N THR A 132 2.31 7.21 2.05
CA THR A 132 2.36 6.12 3.03
C THR A 132 0.96 5.66 3.38
N SER A 133 0.81 4.36 3.60
CA SER A 133 -0.43 3.75 4.08
C SER A 133 -0.08 2.51 4.92
N VAL A 134 -0.09 2.69 6.22
CA VAL A 134 0.19 1.64 7.22
C VAL A 134 -1.13 1.26 7.87
N PRO A 135 -1.54 -0.03 7.83
CA PRO A 135 -2.77 -0.48 8.47
C PRO A 135 -2.67 -0.43 10.00
N GLN A 136 -3.82 -0.55 10.67
CA GLN A 136 -3.90 -0.65 12.12
C GLN A 136 -3.60 -2.07 12.60
N PHE A 137 -3.13 -2.20 13.85
CA PHE A 137 -2.76 -3.49 14.45
C PHE A 137 -3.28 -3.62 15.88
N ASN A 138 -3.33 -4.86 16.37
CA ASN A 138 -3.63 -5.17 17.77
C ASN A 138 -2.40 -4.94 18.65
N LEU A 139 -2.53 -4.13 19.69
CA LEU A 139 -1.42 -3.76 20.58
C LEU A 139 -0.80 -4.96 21.29
N LYS A 140 -1.64 -5.91 21.75
CA LYS A 140 -1.18 -7.11 22.44
C LYS A 140 -0.35 -7.99 21.51
N GLU A 141 -0.85 -8.24 20.30
CA GLU A 141 -0.15 -9.06 19.30
C GLU A 141 1.18 -8.41 18.87
N VAL A 142 1.19 -7.08 18.69
CA VAL A 142 2.40 -6.34 18.34
C VAL A 142 3.44 -6.44 19.44
N ASN A 143 3.06 -6.21 20.71
CA ASN A 143 4.00 -6.31 21.83
C ASN A 143 4.51 -7.75 22.01
N GLU A 144 3.66 -8.77 21.83
CA GLU A 144 4.08 -10.18 21.81
C GLU A 144 5.11 -10.47 20.71
N ALA A 145 4.92 -9.89 19.50
CA ALA A 145 5.87 -10.04 18.41
C ALA A 145 7.22 -9.35 18.72
N LEU A 146 7.19 -8.13 19.28
CA LEU A 146 8.40 -7.40 19.68
C LEU A 146 9.17 -8.17 20.76
N ILE A 147 8.48 -8.73 21.75
CA ILE A 147 9.09 -9.57 22.80
C ILE A 147 9.79 -10.78 22.21
N LYS A 148 9.15 -11.49 21.27
CA LYS A 148 9.77 -12.63 20.58
C LYS A 148 11.05 -12.24 19.84
N ILE A 149 11.06 -11.06 19.19
CA ILE A 149 12.24 -10.56 18.50
C ILE A 149 13.38 -10.22 19.48
N ILE A 150 13.05 -9.58 20.60
CA ILE A 150 14.04 -9.24 21.65
C ILE A 150 14.63 -10.52 22.23
N GLN A 151 13.82 -11.54 22.50
CA GLN A 151 14.27 -12.83 23.06
C GLN A 151 15.06 -13.68 22.05
N ASN A 152 14.70 -13.63 20.78
CA ASN A 152 15.35 -14.36 19.70
C ASN A 152 15.47 -13.50 18.42
N PRO A 153 16.59 -12.81 18.21
CA PRO A 153 16.81 -12.00 17.00
C PRO A 153 16.75 -12.80 15.68
N ALA A 154 16.85 -14.13 15.72
CA ALA A 154 16.74 -14.99 14.54
C ALA A 154 15.34 -15.60 14.34
N VAL A 155 14.32 -15.12 15.07
CA VAL A 155 12.94 -15.60 14.96
C VAL A 155 12.40 -15.44 13.56
N ASP A 156 11.68 -16.46 13.07
CA ASP A 156 11.08 -16.43 11.72
C ASP A 156 9.95 -15.40 11.60
N PHE A 157 9.79 -14.85 10.41
CA PHE A 157 8.73 -13.89 10.12
C PHE A 157 7.34 -14.43 10.46
N ASN A 158 7.09 -15.72 10.27
CA ASN A 158 5.78 -16.31 10.54
C ASN A 158 5.39 -16.26 12.02
N ASP A 159 6.36 -16.29 12.92
CA ASP A 159 6.15 -16.28 14.37
C ASP A 159 5.93 -14.88 14.95
N ILE A 160 6.31 -13.85 14.18
CA ILE A 160 6.16 -12.43 14.53
C ILE A 160 5.16 -11.67 13.68
N TYR A 161 4.55 -12.36 12.71
CA TYR A 161 3.56 -11.74 11.84
C TYR A 161 2.32 -11.34 12.63
N CYS A 162 1.98 -10.05 12.59
CA CYS A 162 0.72 -9.52 13.07
C CYS A 162 -0.15 -9.16 11.88
N ALA A 163 -1.34 -9.72 11.82
CA ALA A 163 -2.30 -9.32 10.80
C ALA A 163 -2.93 -7.96 11.18
N PRO A 164 -3.34 -7.14 10.20
CA PRO A 164 -4.02 -5.89 10.49
C PRO A 164 -5.27 -6.08 11.35
N ASP A 165 -5.53 -5.12 12.24
CA ASP A 165 -6.67 -5.12 13.16
C ASP A 165 -7.29 -3.71 13.21
N PHE A 166 -8.32 -3.49 12.40
CA PHE A 166 -8.92 -2.18 12.23
C PHE A 166 -9.89 -1.81 13.34
N ALA A 167 -9.95 -0.53 13.67
CA ALA A 167 -10.82 0.02 14.71
C ALA A 167 -12.31 -0.33 14.51
N CYS A 168 -12.76 -0.37 13.27
CA CYS A 168 -14.14 -0.71 12.89
C CYS A 168 -14.43 -2.22 12.89
N GLY A 169 -13.44 -3.09 13.02
CA GLY A 169 -13.61 -4.53 12.85
C GLY A 169 -13.63 -4.94 11.38
N GLY A 170 -14.65 -5.69 10.99
CA GLY A 170 -14.80 -6.24 9.64
C GLY A 170 -14.02 -7.54 9.42
N THR A 171 -13.93 -7.97 8.17
CA THR A 171 -13.27 -9.22 7.79
C THR A 171 -12.25 -9.01 6.68
N ILE A 172 -11.01 -9.44 6.91
CA ILE A 172 -9.97 -9.54 5.88
C ILE A 172 -10.15 -10.85 5.14
N THR A 173 -10.29 -10.81 3.80
CA THR A 173 -10.62 -11.99 2.99
C THR A 173 -9.45 -12.52 2.15
N ASN A 174 -8.35 -11.77 2.03
CA ASN A 174 -7.15 -12.16 1.29
C ASN A 174 -5.90 -12.24 2.18
N ALA A 175 -6.00 -12.92 3.31
CA ALA A 175 -4.98 -12.95 4.36
C ALA A 175 -3.58 -13.38 3.88
N LYS A 176 -3.48 -14.32 2.92
CA LYS A 176 -2.19 -14.75 2.35
C LYS A 176 -1.47 -13.61 1.62
N ALA A 177 -2.18 -12.87 0.78
CA ALA A 177 -1.62 -11.74 0.05
C ALA A 177 -1.23 -10.60 1.01
N VAL A 178 -2.06 -10.33 2.02
CA VAL A 178 -1.78 -9.33 3.07
C VAL A 178 -0.51 -9.68 3.84
N LYS A 179 -0.31 -10.96 4.17
CA LYS A 179 0.90 -11.43 4.86
C LYS A 179 2.17 -11.16 4.05
N GLU A 180 2.15 -11.44 2.75
CA GLU A 180 3.27 -11.14 1.85
C GLU A 180 3.47 -9.63 1.65
N SER A 181 2.37 -8.86 1.54
CA SER A 181 2.47 -7.39 1.44
C SER A 181 3.12 -6.76 2.67
N LEU A 182 2.83 -7.26 3.87
CA LEU A 182 3.48 -6.81 5.10
C LEU A 182 4.92 -7.30 5.22
N ARG A 183 5.23 -8.49 4.72
CA ARG A 183 6.62 -9.00 4.70
C ARG A 183 7.55 -8.01 4.01
N TYR A 184 7.11 -7.43 2.89
CA TYR A 184 7.91 -6.51 2.08
C TYR A 184 7.54 -5.03 2.26
N GLY A 185 6.54 -4.72 3.07
CA GLY A 185 6.06 -3.35 3.32
C GLY A 185 5.26 -2.73 2.18
N LYS A 186 5.07 -3.44 1.08
CA LYS A 186 4.31 -3.02 -0.10
C LYS A 186 3.82 -4.26 -0.87
N GLY A 187 2.64 -4.18 -1.45
CA GLY A 187 2.11 -5.28 -2.24
C GLY A 187 0.63 -5.14 -2.53
N GLU A 188 -0.09 -6.25 -2.50
CA GLU A 188 -1.53 -6.29 -2.73
C GLU A 188 -2.28 -5.58 -1.61
N SER A 189 -3.35 -4.87 -1.98
CA SER A 189 -4.21 -4.19 -1.02
C SER A 189 -4.99 -5.18 -0.15
N ILE A 190 -5.29 -4.79 1.08
CA ILE A 190 -6.11 -5.55 2.01
C ILE A 190 -7.56 -5.48 1.53
N ARG A 191 -8.19 -6.63 1.32
CA ARG A 191 -9.61 -6.74 0.99
C ARG A 191 -10.42 -6.83 2.28
N LEU A 192 -11.19 -5.78 2.56
CA LEU A 192 -12.00 -5.64 3.77
C LEU A 192 -13.48 -5.75 3.43
N GLN A 193 -14.18 -6.65 4.11
CA GLN A 193 -15.63 -6.79 4.03
C GLN A 193 -16.29 -6.36 5.34
N ALA A 194 -17.42 -5.65 5.22
CA ALA A 194 -18.32 -5.39 6.34
C ALA A 194 -18.87 -6.70 6.91
N LYS A 195 -19.31 -6.66 8.16
CA LYS A 195 -20.06 -7.78 8.73
C LYS A 195 -21.53 -7.66 8.32
N LEU A 196 -22.00 -8.58 7.46
CA LEU A 196 -23.37 -8.70 7.05
C LEU A 196 -24.04 -9.90 7.76
N THR A 197 -25.17 -9.64 8.42
CA THR A 197 -25.95 -10.67 9.12
C THR A 197 -27.37 -10.67 8.58
N TYR A 198 -27.85 -11.84 8.09
CA TYR A 198 -29.20 -12.00 7.62
C TYR A 198 -30.14 -12.41 8.76
N TYR A 199 -31.27 -11.76 8.88
CA TYR A 199 -32.35 -12.05 9.84
C TYR A 199 -33.59 -12.54 9.09
N PRO A 200 -33.85 -13.87 9.08
CA PRO A 200 -34.93 -14.48 8.30
C PRO A 200 -36.32 -13.96 8.67
N ASP A 201 -36.59 -13.75 9.96
CA ASP A 201 -37.88 -13.31 10.47
C ASP A 201 -38.31 -11.93 9.95
N GLN A 202 -37.34 -11.08 9.62
CA GLN A 202 -37.55 -9.73 9.12
C GLN A 202 -37.23 -9.61 7.63
N ASN A 203 -36.76 -10.68 7.00
CA ASN A 203 -36.21 -10.67 5.64
C ASN A 203 -35.22 -9.51 5.41
N MET A 204 -34.29 -9.33 6.36
CA MET A 204 -33.43 -8.16 6.45
C MET A 204 -31.96 -8.58 6.58
N ILE A 205 -31.08 -7.84 5.92
CA ILE A 205 -29.64 -7.90 6.12
C ILE A 205 -29.21 -6.69 6.93
N GLN A 206 -28.53 -6.94 8.05
CA GLN A 206 -27.92 -5.89 8.88
C GLN A 206 -26.44 -5.78 8.56
N ALA A 207 -25.96 -4.58 8.23
CA ALA A 207 -24.56 -4.28 8.03
C ALA A 207 -24.00 -3.56 9.26
N THR A 208 -22.97 -4.18 9.86
CA THR A 208 -22.20 -3.63 10.96
C THR A 208 -20.71 -3.75 10.62
N GLU A 209 -19.82 -3.23 11.45
CA GLU A 209 -18.37 -3.34 11.25
C GLU A 209 -17.95 -2.99 9.80
N LEU A 210 -18.28 -1.76 9.36
CA LEU A 210 -17.94 -1.31 8.00
C LEU A 210 -16.43 -1.34 7.73
N PRO A 211 -16.00 -1.50 6.48
CA PRO A 211 -14.59 -1.38 6.12
C PRO A 211 -13.99 -0.06 6.59
N TYR A 212 -12.74 -0.10 7.05
CA TYR A 212 -12.06 1.10 7.55
C TYR A 212 -12.09 2.25 6.55
N GLY A 213 -12.50 3.43 7.02
CA GLY A 213 -12.64 4.65 6.21
C GLY A 213 -13.95 4.76 5.43
N VAL A 214 -14.85 3.78 5.54
CA VAL A 214 -16.19 3.84 4.95
C VAL A 214 -17.19 4.35 5.98
N PHE A 215 -18.03 5.32 5.58
CA PHE A 215 -19.09 5.89 6.39
C PHE A 215 -20.47 5.34 5.99
N THR A 216 -21.41 5.29 6.94
CA THR A 216 -22.72 4.70 6.66
C THR A 216 -23.48 5.49 5.60
N ASN A 217 -23.38 6.83 5.58
CA ASN A 217 -24.01 7.65 4.54
C ASN A 217 -23.54 7.27 3.14
N THR A 218 -22.25 7.02 2.95
CA THR A 218 -21.70 6.59 1.66
C THR A 218 -22.35 5.29 1.16
N VAL A 219 -22.54 4.32 2.06
CA VAL A 219 -23.20 3.06 1.72
C VAL A 219 -24.68 3.26 1.41
N ILE A 220 -25.37 4.09 2.18
CA ILE A 220 -26.80 4.39 2.00
C ILE A 220 -27.03 5.08 0.65
N ASP A 221 -26.21 6.08 0.31
CA ASP A 221 -26.29 6.80 -0.96
C ASP A 221 -26.05 5.85 -2.15
N GLN A 222 -25.10 4.93 -2.03
CA GLN A 222 -24.85 3.89 -3.05
C GLN A 222 -26.05 2.95 -3.19
N LEU A 223 -26.64 2.50 -2.09
CA LEU A 223 -27.83 1.63 -2.11
C LEU A 223 -29.06 2.35 -2.69
N ALA A 224 -29.22 3.64 -2.39
CA ALA A 224 -30.29 4.46 -2.98
C ALA A 224 -30.11 4.58 -4.49
N ALA A 225 -28.92 4.93 -4.97
CA ALA A 225 -28.60 5.00 -6.40
C ALA A 225 -28.84 3.67 -7.13
N LEU A 226 -28.41 2.55 -6.55
CA LEU A 226 -28.63 1.22 -7.14
C LEU A 226 -30.11 0.83 -7.24
N THR A 227 -30.93 1.25 -6.28
CA THR A 227 -32.38 0.98 -6.30
C THR A 227 -33.13 1.91 -7.24
N GLU A 228 -32.68 3.15 -7.43
CA GLU A 228 -33.20 4.10 -8.42
C GLU A 228 -32.88 3.66 -9.85
N GLU A 229 -31.64 3.28 -10.11
CA GLU A 229 -31.19 2.82 -11.44
C GLU A 229 -31.83 1.46 -11.82
N ASN A 230 -32.04 0.56 -10.85
CA ASN A 230 -32.61 -0.76 -11.06
C ASN A 230 -33.68 -1.09 -9.99
N PRO A 231 -34.96 -0.77 -10.23
CA PRO A 231 -36.04 -1.10 -9.30
C PRO A 231 -36.18 -2.62 -8.99
N SER A 232 -35.65 -3.48 -9.85
CA SER A 232 -35.62 -4.94 -9.64
C SER A 232 -34.38 -5.42 -8.88
N TYR A 233 -33.55 -4.52 -8.32
CA TYR A 233 -32.33 -4.87 -7.57
C TYR A 233 -32.60 -5.83 -6.40
N GLY A 234 -33.82 -5.79 -5.84
CA GLY A 234 -34.26 -6.71 -4.80
C GLY A 234 -34.18 -6.14 -3.38
N ILE A 235 -34.00 -4.84 -3.23
CA ILE A 235 -34.10 -4.10 -1.97
C ILE A 235 -35.44 -3.39 -1.90
N GLU A 236 -36.17 -3.56 -0.79
CA GLU A 236 -37.46 -2.89 -0.54
C GLU A 236 -37.25 -1.57 0.21
N LYS A 237 -36.34 -1.57 1.21
CA LYS A 237 -36.12 -0.42 2.08
C LYS A 237 -34.74 -0.48 2.73
N VAL A 238 -34.13 0.67 2.94
CA VAL A 238 -32.91 0.86 3.73
C VAL A 238 -33.19 1.79 4.89
N THR A 239 -32.71 1.45 6.09
CA THR A 239 -32.82 2.30 7.30
C THR A 239 -31.50 2.38 8.02
N ASP A 240 -31.18 3.56 8.53
CA ASP A 240 -29.98 3.82 9.33
C ASP A 240 -30.33 3.94 10.82
N TYR A 241 -29.70 3.09 11.62
CA TYR A 241 -29.76 3.11 13.09
C TYR A 241 -28.40 3.40 13.71
N THR A 242 -27.45 3.90 12.92
CA THR A 242 -26.09 4.19 13.34
C THR A 242 -26.06 5.19 14.51
N LYS A 243 -25.38 4.81 15.58
CA LYS A 243 -25.07 5.68 16.73
C LYS A 243 -23.54 5.69 16.97
N LYS A 244 -23.07 4.92 17.95
CA LYS A 244 -21.65 4.71 18.21
C LYS A 244 -21.03 3.67 17.27
N ILE A 245 -21.85 2.75 16.78
CA ILE A 245 -21.49 1.65 15.89
C ILE A 245 -22.39 1.76 14.66
N ALA A 246 -21.89 1.43 13.49
CA ALA A 246 -22.65 1.36 12.26
C ALA A 246 -23.77 0.30 12.38
N ASP A 247 -24.99 0.64 11.98
CA ASP A 247 -26.16 -0.24 11.96
C ASP A 247 -27.05 0.15 10.77
N ILE A 248 -26.74 -0.38 9.60
CA ILE A 248 -27.53 -0.21 8.38
C ILE A 248 -28.39 -1.46 8.20
N ARG A 249 -29.69 -1.28 8.06
CA ARG A 249 -30.66 -2.37 7.86
C ARG A 249 -31.28 -2.31 6.49
N ILE A 250 -31.05 -3.38 5.71
CA ILE A 250 -31.43 -3.53 4.31
C ILE A 250 -32.54 -4.58 4.25
N TYR A 251 -33.78 -4.16 4.01
CA TYR A 251 -34.93 -5.05 3.87
C TYR A 251 -35.01 -5.55 2.44
N LEU A 252 -35.18 -6.86 2.27
CA LEU A 252 -35.20 -7.50 0.97
C LEU A 252 -36.63 -7.68 0.43
N SER A 253 -36.77 -7.55 -0.87
CA SER A 253 -38.01 -7.86 -1.56
C SER A 253 -38.34 -9.37 -1.43
N LYS A 254 -39.63 -9.71 -1.50
CA LYS A 254 -40.06 -11.13 -1.40
C LYS A 254 -39.44 -11.96 -2.50
N GLY A 255 -38.93 -13.16 -2.14
CA GLY A 255 -38.34 -14.11 -3.08
C GLY A 255 -36.88 -13.89 -3.43
N VAL A 256 -36.23 -12.87 -2.89
CA VAL A 256 -34.80 -12.62 -3.09
C VAL A 256 -33.98 -13.62 -2.26
N ASN A 257 -32.97 -14.26 -2.89
CA ASN A 257 -32.03 -15.13 -2.19
C ASN A 257 -31.03 -14.29 -1.39
N PRO A 258 -31.00 -14.41 -0.04
CA PRO A 258 -30.14 -13.57 0.81
C PRO A 258 -28.65 -13.77 0.55
N LYS A 259 -28.20 -14.99 0.28
CA LYS A 259 -26.78 -15.29 0.01
C LYS A 259 -26.31 -14.59 -1.27
N LYS A 260 -27.12 -14.69 -2.34
CA LYS A 260 -26.83 -14.00 -3.62
C LYS A 260 -26.86 -12.48 -3.43
N MET A 261 -27.80 -11.97 -2.60
CA MET A 261 -27.87 -10.54 -2.31
C MET A 261 -26.65 -10.06 -1.53
N ILE A 262 -26.17 -10.78 -0.52
CA ILE A 262 -24.95 -10.45 0.22
C ILE A 262 -23.73 -10.36 -0.73
N ALA A 263 -23.56 -11.33 -1.62
CA ALA A 263 -22.49 -11.30 -2.62
C ALA A 263 -22.59 -10.08 -3.55
N LYS A 264 -23.83 -9.74 -3.98
CA LYS A 264 -24.10 -8.58 -4.82
C LYS A 264 -23.82 -7.25 -4.09
N LEU A 265 -24.20 -7.14 -2.81
CA LEU A 265 -23.93 -5.98 -1.98
C LEU A 265 -22.42 -5.74 -1.81
N TYR A 266 -21.63 -6.78 -1.58
CA TYR A 266 -20.17 -6.65 -1.54
C TYR A 266 -19.58 -6.20 -2.87
N LYS A 267 -20.13 -6.67 -3.98
CA LYS A 267 -19.64 -6.35 -5.32
C LYS A 267 -19.97 -4.92 -5.74
N ASP A 268 -21.16 -4.43 -5.42
CA ASP A 268 -21.73 -3.23 -5.99
C ASP A 268 -21.64 -2.01 -5.05
N THR A 269 -21.23 -2.20 -3.80
CA THR A 269 -21.15 -1.14 -2.79
C THR A 269 -19.81 -1.13 -2.04
N SER A 270 -19.56 -0.08 -1.25
CA SER A 270 -18.42 0.04 -0.36
C SER A 270 -18.49 -0.87 0.89
N LEU A 271 -19.48 -1.79 0.97
CA LEU A 271 -19.50 -2.86 1.99
C LEU A 271 -18.32 -3.83 1.82
N GLU A 272 -17.71 -3.88 0.64
CA GLU A 272 -16.35 -4.38 0.43
C GLU A 272 -15.47 -3.23 -0.06
N ASN A 273 -14.33 -3.03 0.58
CA ASN A 273 -13.39 -1.99 0.21
C ASN A 273 -11.95 -2.47 0.30
N TRP A 274 -11.04 -1.76 -0.37
CA TRP A 274 -9.63 -2.09 -0.45
C TRP A 274 -8.80 -1.07 0.31
N TYR A 275 -7.93 -1.55 1.18
CA TYR A 275 -6.97 -0.72 1.91
C TYR A 275 -5.56 -0.99 1.38
N SER A 276 -4.91 0.04 0.85
CA SER A 276 -3.57 -0.09 0.28
C SER A 276 -2.52 -0.28 1.37
N VAL A 277 -1.58 -1.20 1.15
CA VAL A 277 -0.40 -1.38 2.00
C VAL A 277 0.81 -0.73 1.33
N ASN A 278 1.36 0.28 1.96
CA ASN A 278 2.57 0.98 1.50
C ASN A 278 3.29 1.59 2.70
N MET A 279 4.16 0.80 3.33
CA MET A 279 4.86 1.16 4.57
C MET A 279 6.10 2.00 4.27
N ILE A 280 5.92 3.18 3.66
CA ILE A 280 7.00 4.16 3.52
C ILE A 280 7.11 4.93 4.83
N LEU A 281 8.19 4.69 5.54
CA LEU A 281 8.53 5.34 6.81
C LEU A 281 9.84 6.12 6.64
N LEU A 282 10.11 7.04 7.59
CA LEU A 282 11.36 7.80 7.59
C LEU A 282 12.42 7.02 8.36
N ASP A 283 13.44 6.54 7.67
CA ASP A 283 14.61 5.95 8.30
C ASP A 283 15.42 7.04 9.00
N GLN A 284 15.68 6.82 10.30
CA GLN A 284 16.35 7.80 11.17
C GLN A 284 15.72 9.20 11.15
N GLY A 285 14.42 9.28 10.86
CA GLY A 285 13.67 10.53 10.76
C GLY A 285 14.00 11.41 9.54
N ARG A 286 14.75 10.90 8.56
CA ARG A 286 15.24 11.70 7.41
C ARG A 286 14.96 11.11 6.05
N PHE A 287 15.19 9.82 5.86
CA PHE A 287 15.15 9.20 4.54
C PHE A 287 13.90 8.33 4.37
N PRO A 288 13.03 8.63 3.38
CA PRO A 288 11.88 7.78 3.10
C PRO A 288 12.35 6.44 2.53
N LYS A 289 11.89 5.35 3.14
CA LYS A 289 12.21 3.98 2.74
C LYS A 289 10.98 3.11 2.93
N VAL A 290 10.83 2.09 2.09
CA VAL A 290 9.82 1.03 2.30
C VAL A 290 10.36 0.08 3.36
N PHE A 291 9.60 -0.10 4.44
CA PHE A 291 9.94 -1.03 5.52
C PHE A 291 9.05 -2.26 5.45
N GLY A 292 9.65 -3.45 5.41
CA GLY A 292 8.94 -4.67 5.74
C GLY A 292 8.62 -4.73 7.24
N TRP A 293 7.64 -5.56 7.62
CA TRP A 293 7.20 -5.69 9.02
C TRP A 293 8.37 -5.98 9.98
N ARG A 294 9.22 -6.94 9.64
CA ARG A 294 10.38 -7.29 10.48
C ARG A 294 11.34 -6.11 10.64
N GLU A 295 11.67 -5.44 9.57
CA GLU A 295 12.58 -4.29 9.56
C GLU A 295 12.03 -3.12 10.39
N ALA A 296 10.71 -2.88 10.29
CA ALA A 296 10.05 -1.86 11.10
C ALA A 296 10.06 -2.20 12.60
N CYS A 297 9.86 -3.48 12.96
CA CYS A 297 9.99 -3.95 14.34
C CYS A 297 11.41 -3.76 14.87
N ASP A 298 12.44 -4.14 14.11
CA ASP A 298 13.84 -3.99 14.50
C ASP A 298 14.22 -2.50 14.69
N ALA A 299 13.77 -1.62 13.81
CA ALA A 299 13.97 -0.18 13.94
C ALA A 299 13.32 0.39 15.22
N TYR A 300 12.08 -0.04 15.52
CA TYR A 300 11.39 0.37 16.73
C TYR A 300 12.07 -0.15 18.01
N ILE A 301 12.47 -1.42 18.05
CA ILE A 301 13.20 -2.01 19.19
C ILE A 301 14.50 -1.23 19.45
N ASN A 302 15.25 -0.91 18.40
CA ASN A 302 16.47 -0.13 18.55
C ASN A 302 16.20 1.28 19.09
N HIS A 303 15.11 1.91 18.66
CA HIS A 303 14.67 3.22 19.15
C HIS A 303 14.32 3.17 20.65
N ILE A 304 13.44 2.27 21.07
CA ILE A 304 13.03 2.18 22.49
C ILE A 304 14.20 1.76 23.40
N ARG A 305 15.11 0.93 22.89
CA ARG A 305 16.35 0.55 23.60
C ARG A 305 17.25 1.76 23.86
N SER A 306 17.38 2.64 22.87
CA SER A 306 18.11 3.91 23.01
C SER A 306 17.42 4.86 23.99
N CYS A 307 16.10 4.99 23.89
CA CYS A 307 15.32 5.84 24.78
C CYS A 307 15.42 5.39 26.23
N GLU A 308 15.25 4.10 26.51
CA GLU A 308 15.32 3.55 27.87
C GLU A 308 16.72 3.71 28.46
N ARG A 309 17.78 3.48 27.66
CA ARG A 309 19.14 3.72 28.08
C ARG A 309 19.38 5.18 28.50
N ASN A 310 18.83 6.14 27.76
CA ASN A 310 18.94 7.56 28.10
C ASN A 310 18.15 7.91 29.37
N ILE A 311 16.97 7.33 29.58
CA ILE A 311 16.19 7.50 30.82
C ILE A 311 16.97 6.97 32.02
N ILE A 312 17.50 5.75 31.93
CA ILE A 312 18.29 5.14 33.01
C ILE A 312 19.54 5.97 33.31
N LYS A 313 20.22 6.48 32.26
CA LYS A 313 21.37 7.39 32.44
C LYS A 313 21.00 8.68 33.18
N PHE A 314 19.89 9.30 32.80
CA PHE A 314 19.37 10.49 33.50
C PHE A 314 19.03 10.20 34.95
N ASP A 315 18.36 9.08 35.23
CA ASP A 315 17.99 8.68 36.60
C ASP A 315 19.23 8.30 37.43
N LEU A 316 20.24 7.69 36.80
CA LEU A 316 21.56 7.45 37.43
C LEU A 316 22.25 8.76 37.83
N ASP A 317 22.36 9.70 36.87
CA ASP A 317 23.01 11.00 37.12
C ASP A 317 22.30 11.76 38.25
N LYS A 318 20.96 11.74 38.27
CA LYS A 318 20.14 12.32 39.32
C LYS A 318 20.35 11.64 40.67
N ALA A 319 20.42 10.30 40.68
CA ALA A 319 20.67 9.53 41.90
C ALA A 319 22.07 9.80 42.47
N LEU A 320 23.10 9.88 41.61
CA LEU A 320 24.45 10.22 41.99
C LEU A 320 24.54 11.65 42.56
N ALA A 321 23.90 12.62 41.93
CA ALA A 321 23.84 14.00 42.45
C ALA A 321 23.13 14.05 43.81
N ARG A 322 22.04 13.29 43.97
CA ARG A 322 21.35 13.25 45.26
C ARG A 322 22.17 12.54 46.32
N LEU A 323 22.84 11.43 45.99
CA LEU A 323 23.74 10.70 46.90
C LEU A 323 24.85 11.61 47.40
N ASN A 324 25.49 12.36 46.49
CA ASN A 324 26.53 13.37 46.85
C ASN A 324 26.01 14.36 47.92
N VAL A 325 24.80 14.88 47.76
CA VAL A 325 24.18 15.78 48.74
C VAL A 325 23.90 15.07 50.05
N VAL A 326 23.32 13.85 50.01
CA VAL A 326 22.99 13.09 51.23
C VAL A 326 24.26 12.75 52.03
N GLU A 327 25.33 12.34 51.37
CA GLU A 327 26.62 12.06 52.04
C GLU A 327 27.16 13.33 52.74
N GLY A 328 27.07 14.48 52.08
CA GLY A 328 27.44 15.77 52.72
C GLY A 328 26.59 16.08 53.97
N LEU A 329 25.28 15.85 53.88
CA LEU A 329 24.37 16.05 55.02
C LEU A 329 24.65 15.09 56.19
N ILE A 330 24.98 13.84 55.89
CA ILE A 330 25.35 12.83 56.93
C ILE A 330 26.64 13.26 57.62
N MET A 331 27.66 13.68 56.86
CA MET A 331 28.92 14.21 57.43
C MET A 331 28.70 15.47 58.28
N ALA A 332 27.85 16.38 57.77
CA ALA A 332 27.50 17.60 58.52
C ALA A 332 26.71 17.26 59.83
N ALA A 333 25.80 16.31 59.79
CA ALA A 333 25.03 15.86 60.94
C ALA A 333 25.93 15.18 62.00
N ALA A 334 26.97 14.44 61.59
CA ALA A 334 27.93 13.80 62.47
C ALA A 334 28.82 14.82 63.19
N SER A 335 29.05 16.02 62.62
CA SER A 335 29.91 17.09 63.15
C SER A 335 29.13 18.40 63.34
N ILE A 336 27.89 18.29 63.79
CA ILE A 336 26.92 19.41 63.73
C ILE A 336 27.33 20.61 64.57
N ASP A 337 27.93 20.39 65.73
CA ASP A 337 28.37 21.50 66.59
C ASP A 337 29.44 22.37 65.91
N GLU A 338 30.35 21.73 65.19
CA GLU A 338 31.41 22.42 64.45
C GLU A 338 30.84 23.14 63.20
N VAL A 339 29.92 22.51 62.49
CA VAL A 339 29.22 23.10 61.35
C VAL A 339 28.45 24.36 61.81
N VAL A 340 27.69 24.28 62.88
CA VAL A 340 26.94 25.42 63.45
C VAL A 340 27.87 26.52 63.89
N ALA A 341 29.02 26.18 64.55
CA ALA A 341 30.00 27.17 64.96
C ALA A 341 30.61 27.93 63.77
N ILE A 342 30.93 27.23 62.68
CA ILE A 342 31.43 27.84 61.43
C ILE A 342 30.38 28.76 60.82
N ILE A 343 29.14 28.34 60.71
CA ILE A 343 28.06 29.13 60.12
C ILE A 343 27.83 30.40 60.94
N ARG A 344 27.73 30.28 62.26
CA ARG A 344 27.57 31.46 63.17
C ARG A 344 28.74 32.39 63.17
N GLY A 345 29.95 31.86 62.97
CA GLY A 345 31.20 32.67 62.94
C GLY A 345 31.49 33.24 61.56
N SER A 346 30.60 33.15 60.60
CA SER A 346 30.78 33.70 59.27
C SER A 346 29.90 34.93 59.05
N GLN A 347 30.36 35.90 58.27
CA GLN A 347 29.66 37.17 58.02
C GLN A 347 28.54 37.04 57.01
N ASN A 348 28.62 36.04 56.07
CA ASN A 348 27.67 35.82 55.04
C ASN A 348 27.70 34.35 54.59
N PRO A 349 26.68 33.87 53.84
CA PRO A 349 26.62 32.49 53.39
C PRO A 349 27.79 32.03 52.51
N SER A 350 28.39 32.93 51.73
CA SER A 350 29.54 32.62 50.86
C SER A 350 30.79 32.33 51.68
N GLU A 351 31.04 33.09 52.73
CA GLU A 351 32.15 32.86 53.66
C GLU A 351 31.95 31.54 54.44
N ALA A 352 30.71 31.28 54.90
CA ALA A 352 30.36 30.02 55.53
C ALA A 352 30.63 28.83 54.64
N SER A 353 30.21 28.91 53.37
CA SER A 353 30.47 27.88 52.36
C SER A 353 31.97 27.62 52.19
N GLN A 354 32.79 28.67 51.99
CA GLN A 354 34.23 28.52 51.83
C GLN A 354 34.92 27.89 53.05
N LYS A 355 34.53 28.26 54.26
CA LYS A 355 35.05 27.68 55.49
C LYS A 355 34.63 26.18 55.67
N LEU A 356 33.39 25.85 55.28
CA LEU A 356 32.93 24.48 55.32
C LEU A 356 33.66 23.60 54.28
N ILE A 357 33.89 24.12 53.08
CA ILE A 357 34.69 23.44 52.05
C ILE A 357 36.12 23.21 52.56
N ALA A 358 36.77 24.25 53.07
CA ALA A 358 38.12 24.14 53.58
C ALA A 358 38.29 23.19 54.74
N ARG A 359 37.29 23.09 55.60
CA ARG A 359 37.34 22.29 56.84
C ARG A 359 36.97 20.82 56.61
N PHE A 360 35.92 20.54 55.83
CA PHE A 360 35.35 19.20 55.69
C PHE A 360 35.56 18.59 54.29
N GLY A 361 36.05 19.36 53.35
CA GLY A 361 36.22 18.92 51.97
C GLY A 361 34.90 18.83 51.20
N PHE A 362 33.84 19.50 51.64
CA PHE A 362 32.55 19.53 50.94
C PHE A 362 32.70 20.22 49.58
N ASN A 363 31.86 19.82 48.66
CA ASN A 363 31.73 20.57 47.40
C ASN A 363 30.64 21.68 47.51
N GLU A 364 30.49 22.47 46.43
CA GLU A 364 29.55 23.61 46.45
C GLU A 364 28.10 23.17 46.63
N GLU A 365 27.70 22.04 46.02
CA GLU A 365 26.34 21.51 46.13
C GLU A 365 26.03 21.03 47.54
N GLN A 366 26.98 20.34 48.18
CA GLN A 366 26.86 19.88 49.56
C GLN A 366 26.76 21.07 50.53
N THR A 367 27.63 22.08 50.38
CA THR A 367 27.59 23.26 51.25
C THR A 367 26.30 24.06 51.06
N LYS A 368 25.79 24.19 49.84
CA LYS A 368 24.51 24.83 49.57
C LYS A 368 23.37 24.12 50.26
N ALA A 369 23.35 22.77 50.21
CA ALA A 369 22.34 21.95 50.88
C ALA A 369 22.44 22.05 52.41
N ILE A 370 23.66 22.03 52.96
CA ILE A 370 23.93 22.21 54.41
C ILE A 370 23.45 23.55 54.92
N LEU A 371 23.77 24.64 54.18
CA LEU A 371 23.32 25.98 54.55
C LEU A 371 21.82 26.21 54.47
N ALA A 372 21.15 25.46 53.59
CA ALA A 372 19.69 25.48 53.46
C ALA A 372 18.96 24.57 54.45
N MET A 373 19.70 23.78 55.26
CA MET A 373 19.13 22.81 56.20
C MET A 373 18.44 23.51 57.39
N LYS A 374 17.25 23.06 57.72
CA LYS A 374 16.55 23.56 58.90
C LYS A 374 17.11 22.92 60.19
N LEU A 375 17.24 23.73 61.25
CA LEU A 375 17.68 23.23 62.56
C LEU A 375 16.83 22.11 63.11
N SER A 376 15.55 22.06 62.75
CA SER A 376 14.64 20.97 63.09
C SER A 376 14.95 19.64 62.43
N SER A 377 15.73 19.62 61.34
CA SER A 377 16.15 18.42 60.62
C SER A 377 17.44 17.78 61.18
N LEU A 378 17.88 18.19 62.36
CA LEU A 378 19.08 17.70 63.04
C LEU A 378 18.78 16.66 64.13
N THR A 379 17.60 16.04 64.13
CA THR A 379 17.24 15.03 65.12
C THR A 379 17.89 13.69 64.80
N LYS A 380 18.05 12.83 65.83
CA LYS A 380 18.53 11.44 65.61
C LYS A 380 17.67 10.65 64.62
N ILE A 381 16.37 10.94 64.59
CA ILE A 381 15.43 10.34 63.63
C ILE A 381 15.75 10.72 62.21
N ASP A 382 16.10 11.99 61.96
CA ASP A 382 16.43 12.45 60.60
C ASP A 382 17.81 11.93 60.15
N ALA A 383 18.76 11.72 61.04
CA ALA A 383 20.03 11.06 60.73
C ALA A 383 19.81 9.58 60.29
N ILE A 384 18.85 8.85 60.87
CA ILE A 384 18.48 7.49 60.46
C ILE A 384 17.87 7.57 59.03
N LYS A 385 16.95 8.48 58.78
CA LYS A 385 16.34 8.64 57.44
C LYS A 385 17.34 8.94 56.33
N LEU A 386 18.36 9.77 56.64
CA LEU A 386 19.45 10.09 55.68
C LEU A 386 20.31 8.83 55.38
N ASN A 387 20.56 7.98 56.34
CA ASN A 387 21.26 6.73 56.10
C ASN A 387 20.42 5.74 55.34
N ASP A 388 19.11 5.61 55.62
CA ASP A 388 18.18 4.78 54.86
C ASP A 388 18.11 5.28 53.39
N GLU A 389 18.02 6.60 53.19
CA GLU A 389 18.03 7.20 51.84
C GLU A 389 19.34 6.91 51.10
N ARG A 390 20.49 6.99 51.77
CA ARG A 390 21.80 6.64 51.20
C ARG A 390 21.83 5.18 50.72
N GLU A 391 21.35 4.25 51.53
CA GLU A 391 21.33 2.84 51.20
C GLU A 391 20.39 2.56 50.00
N GLU A 392 19.22 3.19 49.97
CA GLU A 392 18.30 3.10 48.85
C GLU A 392 18.91 3.69 47.55
N LEU A 393 19.57 4.85 47.63
CA LEU A 393 20.25 5.47 46.49
C LEU A 393 21.39 4.59 45.98
N ASN A 394 22.20 4.02 46.85
CA ASN A 394 23.26 3.09 46.45
C ASN A 394 22.70 1.87 45.70
N ARG A 395 21.64 1.27 46.23
CA ARG A 395 20.98 0.13 45.59
C ARG A 395 20.48 0.52 44.17
N LYS A 396 19.80 1.69 44.03
CA LYS A 396 19.32 2.17 42.74
C LYS A 396 20.48 2.46 41.78
N ILE A 397 21.56 3.06 42.23
CA ILE A 397 22.76 3.32 41.44
C ILE A 397 23.36 2.04 40.88
N GLU A 398 23.49 1.00 41.71
CA GLU A 398 24.01 -0.28 41.27
C GLU A 398 23.05 -0.96 40.27
N GLU A 399 21.75 -0.88 40.47
CA GLU A 399 20.73 -1.36 39.54
C GLU A 399 20.83 -0.61 38.20
N TYR A 400 20.90 0.70 38.19
CA TYR A 400 21.07 1.49 36.96
C TYR A 400 22.38 1.19 36.22
N ARG A 401 23.48 1.04 36.96
CA ARG A 401 24.76 0.63 36.38
C ARG A 401 24.71 -0.76 35.75
N HIS A 402 24.02 -1.68 36.41
CA HIS A 402 23.80 -3.04 35.86
C HIS A 402 23.03 -2.96 34.55
N LEU A 403 21.89 -2.25 34.52
CA LEU A 403 21.05 -2.07 33.31
C LEU A 403 21.82 -1.39 32.17
N LEU A 404 22.72 -0.44 32.45
CA LEU A 404 23.51 0.23 31.42
C LEU A 404 24.64 -0.62 30.85
N ASN A 405 25.24 -1.51 31.65
CA ASN A 405 26.40 -2.33 31.28
C ASN A 405 26.01 -3.70 30.71
N ASP A 406 24.83 -4.21 31.05
CA ASP A 406 24.32 -5.50 30.58
C ASP A 406 23.14 -5.30 29.63
N SER A 407 23.37 -5.58 28.33
CA SER A 407 22.33 -5.49 27.30
C SER A 407 21.16 -6.45 27.53
N THR A 408 21.42 -7.59 28.13
CA THR A 408 20.38 -8.61 28.45
C THR A 408 19.47 -8.11 29.58
N ALA A 409 20.06 -7.44 30.58
CA ALA A 409 19.27 -6.83 31.65
C ALA A 409 18.38 -5.71 31.13
N LEU A 410 18.89 -4.85 30.25
CA LEU A 410 18.10 -3.80 29.58
C LEU A 410 16.98 -4.39 28.72
N ASP A 411 17.26 -5.43 27.95
CA ASP A 411 16.25 -6.11 27.12
C ASP A 411 15.14 -6.75 27.97
N ASN A 412 15.48 -7.32 29.14
CA ASN A 412 14.51 -7.84 30.08
C ASN A 412 13.60 -6.75 30.68
N GLU A 413 14.14 -5.56 30.94
CA GLU A 413 13.33 -4.43 31.39
C GLU A 413 12.37 -3.95 30.30
N LEU A 414 12.82 -3.86 29.04
CA LEU A 414 11.95 -3.56 27.90
C LEU A 414 10.84 -4.61 27.73
N ILE A 415 11.16 -5.90 27.85
CA ILE A 415 10.17 -6.97 27.79
C ILE A 415 9.10 -6.77 28.87
N LYS A 416 9.51 -6.43 30.09
CA LYS A 416 8.59 -6.16 31.20
C LYS A 416 7.66 -4.99 30.90
N ILE A 417 8.19 -3.87 30.38
CA ILE A 417 7.38 -2.70 29.98
C ILE A 417 6.38 -3.10 28.88
N LEU A 418 6.82 -3.80 27.84
CA LEU A 418 5.94 -4.27 26.77
C LEU A 418 4.82 -5.19 27.28
N GLN A 419 5.12 -6.08 28.23
CA GLN A 419 4.14 -6.96 28.87
C GLN A 419 3.14 -6.18 29.73
N GLU A 420 3.60 -5.20 30.51
CA GLU A 420 2.73 -4.37 31.34
C GLU A 420 1.75 -3.58 30.49
N VAL A 421 2.21 -2.97 29.39
CA VAL A 421 1.37 -2.23 28.46
C VAL A 421 0.37 -3.15 27.74
N ALA A 422 0.82 -4.33 27.29
CA ALA A 422 -0.05 -5.32 26.65
C ALA A 422 -1.14 -5.83 27.60
N ASN A 423 -0.81 -6.04 28.89
CA ASN A 423 -1.76 -6.50 29.90
C ASN A 423 -2.75 -5.41 30.31
N LYS A 424 -2.30 -4.16 30.42
CA LYS A 424 -3.14 -3.04 30.88
C LYS A 424 -4.08 -2.52 29.79
N TYR A 425 -3.61 -2.42 28.54
CA TYR A 425 -4.32 -1.75 27.45
C TYR A 425 -4.66 -2.65 26.26
N GLY A 426 -4.08 -3.84 26.19
CA GLY A 426 -4.36 -4.79 25.13
C GLY A 426 -5.77 -5.35 25.23
N ASP A 427 -6.46 -5.41 24.11
CA ASP A 427 -7.80 -5.96 23.97
C ASP A 427 -7.86 -7.11 22.96
N ALA A 428 -9.04 -7.70 22.81
CA ALA A 428 -9.25 -8.74 21.81
C ALA A 428 -9.24 -8.14 20.38
N ARG A 429 -8.78 -8.95 19.43
CA ARG A 429 -8.84 -8.61 17.99
C ARG A 429 -10.27 -8.30 17.58
N ARG A 430 -10.45 -7.24 16.80
CA ARG A 430 -11.74 -6.82 16.25
C ARG A 430 -11.94 -7.33 14.83
N THR A 431 -10.90 -7.26 13.98
CA THR A 431 -10.96 -7.68 12.57
C THR A 431 -10.80 -9.19 12.45
N LYS A 432 -11.76 -9.86 11.83
CA LYS A 432 -11.68 -11.28 11.49
C LYS A 432 -10.73 -11.49 10.31
N ILE A 433 -10.07 -12.63 10.29
CA ILE A 433 -9.16 -13.01 9.21
C ILE A 433 -9.67 -14.33 8.66
N VAL A 434 -10.02 -14.33 7.39
CA VAL A 434 -10.37 -15.53 6.64
C VAL A 434 -9.51 -15.58 5.39
N ASN A 435 -8.98 -16.74 5.09
CA ASN A 435 -8.61 -17.04 3.74
C ASN A 435 -9.90 -17.48 3.07
N ILE A 436 -10.60 -16.57 2.48
CA ILE A 436 -11.46 -16.98 1.38
C ILE A 436 -10.46 -17.30 0.24
N VAL A 437 -9.94 -18.49 0.22
CA VAL A 437 -9.74 -19.20 -1.03
C VAL A 437 -11.12 -19.10 -1.66
N GLU A 438 -11.26 -18.39 -2.74
CA GLU A 438 -12.53 -18.08 -3.44
C GLU A 438 -13.60 -19.18 -3.28
N SER A 439 -14.09 -19.37 -2.07
CA SER A 439 -15.11 -20.36 -1.69
C SER A 439 -16.52 -19.79 -1.85
N SER A 440 -16.64 -18.65 -2.57
CA SER A 440 -17.90 -18.27 -3.20
C SER A 440 -18.16 -19.06 -4.51
N GLU A 441 -17.24 -19.94 -4.91
CA GLU A 441 -17.38 -20.84 -6.05
C GLU A 441 -17.81 -22.26 -5.65
N GLU A 442 -17.65 -22.68 -4.39
CA GLU A 442 -17.98 -24.05 -3.98
C GLU A 442 -19.46 -24.33 -3.68
N GLU A 443 -20.36 -23.32 -3.69
CA GLU A 443 -21.82 -23.57 -3.65
C GLU A 443 -22.59 -23.12 -4.92
N ALA A 444 -21.89 -22.61 -5.95
CA ALA A 444 -22.38 -22.59 -7.29
C ALA A 444 -21.80 -23.84 -7.95
N GLN A 445 -22.58 -24.94 -8.10
CA GLN A 445 -22.29 -26.14 -8.87
C GLN A 445 -20.80 -26.29 -9.19
N GLU A 446 -20.16 -27.43 -8.91
CA GLU A 446 -18.83 -27.78 -9.44
C GLU A 446 -18.76 -27.44 -10.94
N THR A 447 -18.48 -26.22 -11.26
CA THR A 447 -18.11 -25.82 -12.62
C THR A 447 -16.68 -26.31 -12.76
N GLN A 448 -16.50 -27.45 -13.37
CA GLN A 448 -15.19 -27.96 -13.76
C GLN A 448 -14.48 -26.86 -14.52
N GLU A 449 -13.20 -26.63 -14.19
CA GLU A 449 -12.37 -25.68 -14.92
C GLU A 449 -12.26 -26.15 -16.37
N GLU A 450 -12.89 -25.40 -17.27
CA GLU A 450 -12.89 -25.71 -18.71
C GLU A 450 -11.99 -24.70 -19.43
N GLU A 451 -11.08 -25.23 -20.24
CA GLU A 451 -10.28 -24.41 -21.14
C GLU A 451 -11.16 -23.84 -22.26
N LEU A 452 -11.08 -22.55 -22.48
CA LEU A 452 -11.85 -21.84 -23.49
C LEU A 452 -11.01 -20.86 -24.29
N GLY A 453 -11.54 -20.43 -25.41
CA GLY A 453 -11.01 -19.34 -26.20
C GLY A 453 -11.94 -18.14 -26.20
N ILE A 454 -11.38 -16.96 -26.22
CA ILE A 454 -12.11 -15.71 -26.40
C ILE A 454 -11.71 -15.12 -27.74
N MET A 455 -12.67 -14.76 -28.56
CA MET A 455 -12.46 -14.04 -29.81
C MET A 455 -12.89 -12.59 -29.59
N LEU A 456 -12.01 -11.65 -29.85
CA LEU A 456 -12.30 -10.20 -29.85
C LEU A 456 -12.41 -9.70 -31.30
N PHE A 457 -13.46 -8.94 -31.58
CA PHE A 457 -13.70 -8.35 -32.88
C PHE A 457 -13.53 -6.81 -32.87
N ASP A 458 -13.20 -6.22 -34.01
CA ASP A 458 -12.92 -4.78 -34.20
C ASP A 458 -14.10 -3.85 -33.86
N ASN A 459 -15.31 -4.41 -33.79
CA ASN A 459 -16.53 -3.73 -33.34
C ASN A 459 -16.77 -3.84 -31.82
N ASN A 460 -15.75 -4.23 -31.03
CA ASN A 460 -15.81 -4.44 -29.58
C ASN A 460 -16.82 -5.51 -29.15
N VAL A 461 -17.02 -6.52 -29.96
CA VAL A 461 -17.74 -7.73 -29.61
C VAL A 461 -16.75 -8.81 -29.19
N ILE A 462 -17.09 -9.56 -28.16
CA ILE A 462 -16.38 -10.79 -27.78
C ILE A 462 -17.29 -11.99 -27.90
N ARG A 463 -16.70 -13.17 -28.19
CA ARG A 463 -17.39 -14.46 -28.23
C ARG A 463 -16.53 -15.51 -27.52
N LEU A 464 -17.16 -16.28 -26.64
CA LEU A 464 -16.53 -17.45 -26.05
C LEU A 464 -16.70 -18.64 -26.95
N VAL A 465 -15.61 -19.37 -27.18
CA VAL A 465 -15.59 -20.58 -28.00
C VAL A 465 -14.84 -21.67 -27.23
N LYS A 466 -15.16 -22.94 -27.52
CA LYS A 466 -14.40 -24.03 -26.95
C LYS A 466 -13.00 -24.07 -27.55
N LYS A 467 -12.01 -24.44 -26.76
CA LYS A 467 -10.60 -24.52 -27.21
C LYS A 467 -10.45 -25.41 -28.44
N GLU A 468 -11.23 -26.52 -28.52
CA GLU A 468 -11.26 -27.45 -29.62
C GLU A 468 -11.66 -26.78 -30.94
N ASP A 469 -12.56 -25.81 -30.89
CA ASP A 469 -13.07 -25.09 -32.06
C ASP A 469 -12.02 -24.13 -32.64
N LEU A 470 -11.07 -23.67 -31.84
CA LEU A 470 -9.95 -22.81 -32.27
C LEU A 470 -8.74 -23.58 -32.77
N GLN A 471 -8.53 -24.83 -32.33
CA GLN A 471 -7.36 -25.63 -32.71
C GLN A 471 -7.40 -26.21 -34.15
N GLY A 472 -8.49 -25.98 -34.90
CA GLY A 472 -8.62 -26.41 -36.27
C GLY A 472 -8.91 -27.92 -36.41
N ALA A 473 -9.64 -28.31 -37.44
CA ALA A 473 -10.01 -29.72 -37.69
C ALA A 473 -8.77 -30.59 -37.99
N LYS A 474 -8.61 -31.70 -37.30
CA LYS A 474 -7.74 -32.81 -37.74
C LYS A 474 -8.07 -33.21 -39.17
N ARG A 475 -7.01 -33.62 -39.97
CA ARG A 475 -7.17 -34.07 -41.36
C ARG A 475 -8.44 -34.87 -41.55
N GLY A 476 -9.36 -34.40 -42.48
CA GLY A 476 -10.56 -35.10 -42.86
C GLY A 476 -11.86 -34.60 -42.25
N ARG A 477 -11.87 -33.59 -41.37
CA ARG A 477 -13.11 -32.92 -40.90
C ARG A 477 -13.22 -31.53 -41.50
N LYS A 478 -14.45 -31.07 -41.83
CA LYS A 478 -14.71 -29.67 -42.22
C LYS A 478 -14.29 -28.75 -41.10
N GLY A 479 -13.38 -27.81 -41.39
CA GLY A 479 -12.96 -26.80 -40.42
C GLY A 479 -14.18 -26.05 -39.86
N VAL A 480 -14.14 -25.69 -38.61
CA VAL A 480 -15.18 -24.87 -37.98
C VAL A 480 -15.19 -23.52 -38.67
N ASN A 481 -16.27 -23.24 -39.41
CA ASN A 481 -16.45 -21.97 -40.08
C ASN A 481 -16.96 -20.95 -39.06
N ILE A 482 -16.03 -20.33 -38.27
CA ILE A 482 -16.40 -19.31 -37.32
C ILE A 482 -16.80 -18.07 -38.13
N LYS A 483 -18.12 -17.89 -38.28
CA LYS A 483 -18.64 -16.65 -38.92
C LYS A 483 -18.47 -15.48 -37.97
N PRO A 484 -17.66 -14.48 -38.31
CA PRO A 484 -17.59 -13.26 -37.52
C PRO A 484 -18.95 -12.56 -37.44
N PRO A 485 -19.20 -11.73 -36.43
CA PRO A 485 -20.37 -10.85 -36.43
C PRO A 485 -20.42 -10.02 -37.72
N LYS A 486 -21.65 -9.63 -38.13
CA LYS A 486 -21.84 -8.91 -39.39
C LYS A 486 -20.95 -7.68 -39.48
N ASN A 487 -20.13 -7.58 -40.51
CA ASN A 487 -19.17 -6.50 -40.75
C ASN A 487 -18.09 -6.31 -39.64
N ALA A 488 -17.64 -7.38 -39.03
CA ALA A 488 -16.59 -7.32 -38.03
C ALA A 488 -15.41 -8.22 -38.41
N ASN A 489 -14.19 -7.76 -38.10
CA ASN A 489 -12.96 -8.52 -38.23
C ASN A 489 -12.50 -9.05 -36.89
N LEU A 490 -11.93 -10.25 -36.87
CA LEU A 490 -11.28 -10.79 -35.67
C LEU A 490 -9.94 -10.08 -35.48
N ILE A 491 -9.71 -9.48 -34.31
CA ILE A 491 -8.48 -8.73 -34.01
C ILE A 491 -7.60 -9.39 -32.94
N ASN A 492 -8.20 -10.25 -32.09
CA ASN A 492 -7.44 -10.94 -31.04
C ASN A 492 -8.12 -12.25 -30.64
N THR A 493 -7.35 -13.27 -30.31
CA THR A 493 -7.79 -14.52 -29.69
C THR A 493 -7.00 -14.74 -28.41
N LEU A 494 -7.69 -15.09 -27.34
CA LEU A 494 -7.10 -15.39 -26.04
C LEU A 494 -7.51 -16.80 -25.60
N TYR A 495 -6.56 -17.62 -25.19
CA TYR A 495 -6.81 -18.89 -24.51
C TYR A 495 -6.74 -18.67 -23.01
N THR A 496 -7.76 -19.12 -22.29
CA THR A 496 -7.90 -18.99 -20.84
C THR A 496 -8.82 -20.07 -20.29
N THR A 497 -9.30 -19.93 -19.06
CA THR A 497 -10.31 -20.82 -18.48
C THR A 497 -11.62 -20.06 -18.18
N ASN A 498 -12.72 -20.78 -17.99
CA ASN A 498 -14.02 -20.18 -17.61
C ASN A 498 -13.94 -19.42 -16.26
N LEU A 499 -12.95 -19.72 -15.42
CA LEU A 499 -12.66 -19.04 -14.15
C LEU A 499 -11.64 -17.91 -14.31
N GLY A 500 -11.14 -17.67 -15.53
CA GLY A 500 -10.12 -16.69 -15.84
C GLY A 500 -10.57 -15.24 -15.62
N MET A 501 -9.62 -14.40 -15.22
CA MET A 501 -9.78 -12.95 -15.18
C MET A 501 -9.10 -12.35 -16.41
N VAL A 502 -9.81 -11.56 -17.17
CA VAL A 502 -9.32 -10.97 -18.41
C VAL A 502 -9.05 -9.48 -18.25
N SER A 503 -7.86 -9.06 -18.67
CA SER A 503 -7.49 -7.65 -18.81
C SER A 503 -7.68 -7.19 -20.26
N ALA A 504 -8.57 -6.23 -20.47
CA ALA A 504 -8.77 -5.56 -21.76
C ALA A 504 -7.96 -4.28 -21.83
N PHE A 505 -7.08 -4.17 -22.82
CA PHE A 505 -6.31 -2.96 -23.11
C PHE A 505 -6.94 -2.20 -24.25
N THR A 506 -6.98 -0.86 -24.14
CA THR A 506 -7.65 -0.01 -25.12
C THR A 506 -6.68 0.87 -25.89
N ASN A 507 -7.13 1.34 -27.05
CA ASN A 507 -6.39 2.28 -27.89
C ASN A 507 -6.05 3.61 -27.17
N LYS A 508 -6.74 3.94 -26.09
CA LYS A 508 -6.49 5.14 -25.25
C LYS A 508 -5.49 4.88 -24.13
N GLY A 509 -4.84 3.71 -24.11
CA GLY A 509 -3.84 3.36 -23.09
C GLY A 509 -4.43 3.06 -21.70
N ARG A 510 -5.68 2.61 -21.66
CA ARG A 510 -6.34 2.19 -20.42
C ARG A 510 -6.46 0.67 -20.36
N MET A 511 -6.62 0.15 -19.15
CA MET A 511 -6.80 -1.26 -18.85
C MET A 511 -8.08 -1.44 -18.02
N TYR A 512 -8.85 -2.46 -18.34
CA TYR A 512 -10.08 -2.88 -17.65
C TYR A 512 -10.00 -4.37 -17.35
N ASN A 513 -10.51 -4.80 -16.19
CA ASN A 513 -10.56 -6.20 -15.82
C ASN A 513 -12.00 -6.67 -15.69
N PHE A 514 -12.31 -7.86 -16.24
CA PHE A 514 -13.60 -8.51 -16.15
C PHE A 514 -13.46 -10.03 -16.03
N SER A 515 -14.48 -10.68 -15.44
CA SER A 515 -14.57 -12.13 -15.30
C SER A 515 -15.38 -12.73 -16.44
N LEU A 516 -15.12 -14.00 -16.74
CA LEU A 516 -15.82 -14.79 -17.76
C LEU A 516 -16.96 -15.65 -17.21
N SER A 517 -17.08 -15.72 -15.88
CA SER A 517 -18.00 -16.64 -15.18
C SER A 517 -19.48 -16.53 -15.57
N ASP A 518 -19.89 -15.37 -16.09
CA ASP A 518 -21.30 -15.09 -16.41
C ASP A 518 -21.59 -15.15 -17.93
N LEU A 519 -20.62 -15.58 -18.76
CA LEU A 519 -20.72 -15.60 -20.21
C LEU A 519 -20.99 -17.01 -20.75
N GLU A 520 -21.88 -17.12 -21.75
CA GLU A 520 -22.25 -18.34 -22.39
C GLU A 520 -21.46 -18.61 -23.69
N TYR A 521 -21.15 -19.87 -24.00
CA TYR A 521 -20.45 -20.24 -25.22
C TYR A 521 -21.27 -19.92 -26.50
N GLY A 522 -20.56 -19.45 -27.51
CA GLY A 522 -21.10 -19.18 -28.83
C GLY A 522 -21.99 -17.96 -28.96
N LYS A 523 -22.20 -17.21 -27.87
CA LYS A 523 -22.98 -15.99 -27.85
C LYS A 523 -22.08 -14.77 -28.02
N ASP A 524 -22.56 -13.79 -28.77
CA ASP A 524 -21.88 -12.50 -28.92
C ASP A 524 -22.24 -11.54 -27.79
N TYR A 525 -21.23 -10.97 -27.14
CA TYR A 525 -21.38 -9.97 -26.09
C TYR A 525 -20.70 -8.69 -26.50
N SER A 526 -21.35 -7.56 -26.28
CA SER A 526 -20.65 -6.29 -26.33
C SER A 526 -19.71 -6.18 -25.14
N ILE A 527 -18.42 -5.91 -25.37
CA ILE A 527 -17.46 -5.75 -24.28
C ILE A 527 -17.85 -4.58 -23.35
N TYR A 528 -18.65 -3.65 -23.84
CA TYR A 528 -19.17 -2.51 -23.07
C TYR A 528 -20.24 -2.90 -22.03
N GLU A 529 -20.77 -4.12 -22.09
CA GLU A 529 -21.59 -4.69 -21.04
C GLU A 529 -20.76 -5.17 -19.84
N LEU A 530 -19.45 -5.39 -20.06
CA LEU A 530 -18.53 -5.94 -19.06
C LEU A 530 -17.62 -4.87 -18.45
N ILE A 531 -17.32 -3.81 -19.20
CA ILE A 531 -16.47 -2.70 -18.81
C ILE A 531 -17.19 -1.35 -19.04
N VAL A 532 -16.74 -0.30 -18.37
CA VAL A 532 -17.28 1.06 -18.58
C VAL A 532 -16.20 1.92 -19.28
N PRO A 533 -16.16 1.92 -20.62
CA PRO A 533 -15.16 2.66 -21.38
C PRO A 533 -15.45 4.17 -21.41
N GLN A 534 -14.45 4.96 -21.78
CA GLN A 534 -14.62 6.37 -22.11
C GLN A 534 -15.06 6.54 -23.58
N ASP A 535 -15.53 7.75 -23.95
CA ASP A 535 -15.95 8.05 -25.31
C ASP A 535 -14.85 7.76 -26.34
N ASN A 536 -15.23 7.11 -27.45
CA ASN A 536 -14.33 6.70 -28.53
C ASN A 536 -13.17 5.77 -28.11
N GLU A 537 -13.33 5.00 -27.07
CA GLU A 537 -12.38 4.01 -26.60
C GLU A 537 -12.67 2.64 -27.25
N LYS A 538 -11.65 1.99 -27.81
CA LYS A 538 -11.76 0.65 -28.42
C LYS A 538 -10.79 -0.30 -27.74
N VAL A 539 -11.25 -1.52 -27.46
CA VAL A 539 -10.38 -2.58 -26.98
C VAL A 539 -9.54 -3.11 -28.13
N ILE A 540 -8.23 -3.20 -27.92
CA ILE A 540 -7.27 -3.65 -28.94
C ILE A 540 -6.68 -5.02 -28.62
N LEU A 541 -6.67 -5.41 -27.34
CA LEU A 541 -6.02 -6.63 -26.87
C LEU A 541 -6.66 -7.14 -25.59
N LEU A 542 -6.81 -8.46 -25.49
CA LEU A 542 -7.19 -9.18 -24.27
C LEU A 542 -5.98 -9.98 -23.77
N ILE A 543 -5.74 -9.97 -22.48
CA ILE A 543 -4.69 -10.77 -21.82
C ILE A 543 -5.31 -11.45 -20.61
N ASP A 544 -4.98 -12.70 -20.38
CA ASP A 544 -5.33 -13.41 -19.15
C ASP A 544 -4.48 -12.86 -17.99
N SER A 545 -5.12 -12.12 -17.09
CA SER A 545 -4.43 -11.54 -15.95
C SER A 545 -4.10 -12.54 -14.85
N THR A 546 -4.65 -13.73 -14.86
CA THR A 546 -4.26 -14.81 -13.95
C THR A 546 -2.80 -15.24 -14.20
N THR A 547 -2.34 -15.08 -15.44
CA THR A 547 -0.95 -15.40 -15.83
C THR A 547 0.08 -14.31 -15.47
N PHE A 548 -0.35 -13.14 -14.98
CA PHE A 548 0.56 -12.01 -14.68
C PHE A 548 1.68 -12.39 -13.71
N SER A 549 1.41 -13.25 -12.74
CA SER A 549 2.40 -13.72 -11.77
C SER A 549 3.59 -14.48 -12.39
N ALA A 550 3.42 -15.01 -13.61
CA ALA A 550 4.48 -15.70 -14.37
C ALA A 550 5.41 -14.72 -15.12
N TYR A 551 5.10 -13.43 -15.15
CA TYR A 551 5.87 -12.43 -15.89
C TYR A 551 6.40 -11.34 -14.96
N LYS A 552 7.51 -10.72 -15.39
CA LYS A 552 8.17 -9.64 -14.65
C LYS A 552 7.78 -8.26 -15.17
N TYR A 553 7.66 -8.13 -16.48
CA TYR A 553 7.45 -6.85 -17.15
C TYR A 553 6.22 -6.86 -18.06
N LEU A 554 5.57 -5.70 -18.11
CA LEU A 554 4.62 -5.34 -19.14
C LEU A 554 5.22 -4.24 -20.02
N VAL A 555 5.25 -4.48 -21.34
CA VAL A 555 5.80 -3.56 -22.33
C VAL A 555 4.66 -3.01 -23.19
N THR A 556 4.56 -1.69 -23.30
CA THR A 556 3.54 -1.02 -24.14
C THR A 556 4.19 -0.24 -25.26
N ILE A 557 3.55 -0.25 -26.45
CA ILE A 557 4.03 0.46 -27.64
C ILE A 557 2.91 1.31 -28.19
N SER A 558 3.21 2.57 -28.50
CA SER A 558 2.27 3.51 -29.12
C SER A 558 2.58 3.76 -30.61
N LYS A 559 1.56 4.18 -31.36
CA LYS A 559 1.65 4.43 -32.78
C LYS A 559 2.63 5.55 -33.16
N ASN A 560 2.81 6.54 -32.28
CA ASN A 560 3.73 7.67 -32.50
C ASN A 560 5.18 7.38 -32.07
N GLY A 561 5.53 6.12 -31.84
CA GLY A 561 6.91 5.71 -31.65
C GLY A 561 7.40 5.69 -30.20
N TYR A 562 6.51 5.58 -29.20
CA TYR A 562 6.91 5.46 -27.82
C TYR A 562 6.78 4.02 -27.32
N ILE A 563 7.73 3.61 -26.51
CA ILE A 563 7.78 2.32 -25.83
C ILE A 563 8.00 2.52 -24.33
N LYS A 564 7.37 1.68 -23.53
CA LYS A 564 7.50 1.71 -22.07
C LYS A 564 7.62 0.30 -21.53
N LYS A 565 8.51 0.11 -20.54
CA LYS A 565 8.64 -1.10 -19.74
C LYS A 565 8.31 -0.77 -18.29
N SER A 566 7.37 -1.50 -17.70
CA SER A 566 6.95 -1.35 -16.29
C SER A 566 6.91 -2.71 -15.61
N LEU A 567 7.02 -2.74 -14.29
CA LEU A 567 6.82 -3.96 -13.52
C LEU A 567 5.37 -4.43 -13.64
N ILE A 568 5.17 -5.73 -13.85
CA ILE A 568 3.83 -6.33 -13.99
C ILE A 568 2.97 -6.14 -12.74
N THR A 569 3.60 -6.05 -11.56
CA THR A 569 2.93 -5.85 -10.27
C THR A 569 2.14 -4.54 -10.19
N GLU A 570 2.48 -3.53 -11.00
CA GLU A 570 1.74 -2.27 -11.09
C GLU A 570 0.39 -2.42 -11.82
N TYR A 571 0.16 -3.53 -12.51
CA TYR A 571 -1.04 -3.83 -13.30
C TYR A 571 -1.97 -4.83 -12.63
N ASN A 572 -1.63 -5.34 -11.47
CA ASN A 572 -2.47 -6.26 -10.69
C ASN A 572 -3.59 -5.50 -9.95
N LEU A 573 -4.48 -4.87 -10.70
CA LEU A 573 -5.54 -3.97 -10.22
C LEU A 573 -6.91 -4.53 -10.62
N ARG A 574 -7.81 -4.65 -9.65
CA ARG A 574 -9.24 -4.96 -9.93
C ARG A 574 -10.00 -3.66 -10.21
N ALA A 575 -9.98 -3.18 -11.45
CA ALA A 575 -10.63 -1.92 -11.80
C ALA A 575 -11.63 -2.07 -12.96
N ARG A 576 -12.92 -2.18 -12.65
CA ARG A 576 -14.01 -2.11 -13.65
C ARG A 576 -14.11 -0.72 -14.31
N LYS A 577 -13.84 0.35 -13.58
CA LYS A 577 -13.87 1.74 -14.09
C LYS A 577 -12.66 2.10 -14.94
N GLY A 578 -11.79 1.15 -15.22
CA GLY A 578 -10.58 1.33 -16.02
C GLY A 578 -9.52 2.18 -15.33
N THR A 579 -8.26 1.81 -15.54
CA THR A 579 -7.10 2.57 -15.06
C THR A 579 -6.15 2.85 -16.21
N ALA A 580 -5.40 3.95 -16.13
CA ALA A 580 -4.37 4.24 -17.11
C ALA A 580 -3.29 3.16 -17.08
N ALA A 581 -3.05 2.47 -18.19
CA ALA A 581 -1.97 1.52 -18.36
C ALA A 581 -0.71 2.20 -18.91
N VAL A 582 -0.86 3.26 -19.69
CA VAL A 582 0.19 4.11 -20.21
C VAL A 582 -0.36 5.53 -20.46
N LYS A 583 0.47 6.55 -20.29
CA LYS A 583 0.11 7.92 -20.67
C LYS A 583 0.38 8.09 -22.18
N LEU A 584 -0.62 8.47 -22.94
CA LEU A 584 -0.52 8.81 -24.36
C LEU A 584 -0.69 10.30 -24.57
N ASP A 585 -0.07 10.85 -25.62
CA ASP A 585 -0.36 12.19 -26.11
C ASP A 585 -1.72 12.21 -26.83
N ASN A 586 -2.34 13.39 -27.01
CA ASN A 586 -3.73 13.49 -27.48
C ASN A 586 -4.00 12.79 -28.83
N ASP A 587 -3.00 12.75 -29.73
CA ASP A 587 -3.10 12.18 -31.08
C ASP A 587 -2.45 10.79 -31.19
N ASP A 588 -2.02 10.21 -30.06
CA ASP A 588 -1.37 8.90 -30.03
C ASP A 588 -2.34 7.79 -29.62
N ILE A 589 -2.09 6.60 -30.08
CA ILE A 589 -2.86 5.40 -29.71
C ILE A 589 -1.93 4.26 -29.32
N LEU A 590 -2.37 3.46 -28.35
CA LEU A 590 -1.73 2.21 -27.99
C LEU A 590 -1.96 1.19 -29.11
N ILE A 591 -0.90 0.52 -29.54
CA ILE A 591 -0.97 -0.49 -30.62
C ILE A 591 -0.48 -1.87 -30.19
N GLY A 592 0.25 -1.99 -29.08
CA GLY A 592 0.75 -3.28 -28.60
C GLY A 592 1.01 -3.30 -27.11
N VAL A 593 0.75 -4.46 -26.50
CA VAL A 593 1.05 -4.78 -25.10
C VAL A 593 1.67 -6.18 -25.07
N TYR A 594 2.82 -6.32 -24.44
CA TYR A 594 3.59 -7.56 -24.40
C TYR A 594 3.99 -7.90 -22.97
N LEU A 595 3.98 -9.20 -22.65
CA LEU A 595 4.41 -9.74 -21.36
C LEU A 595 5.80 -10.36 -21.49
N SER A 596 6.73 -9.93 -20.64
CA SER A 596 8.13 -10.38 -20.65
C SER A 596 8.57 -10.89 -19.27
N MET A 597 9.42 -11.91 -19.27
CA MET A 597 10.03 -12.46 -18.05
C MET A 597 11.43 -11.91 -17.80
N SER A 598 12.09 -11.39 -18.84
CA SER A 598 13.52 -11.06 -18.79
C SER A 598 13.87 -9.76 -19.50
N ASN A 599 14.89 -9.06 -19.02
CA ASN A 599 15.51 -7.94 -19.73
C ASN A 599 16.26 -8.38 -21.01
N GLU A 600 16.57 -9.67 -21.15
CA GLU A 600 17.23 -10.23 -22.33
C GLU A 600 16.25 -10.53 -23.47
N ASP A 601 14.92 -10.50 -23.21
CA ASP A 601 13.94 -10.54 -24.28
C ASP A 601 14.14 -9.36 -25.22
N ARG A 602 13.88 -9.58 -26.53
CA ARG A 602 14.11 -8.59 -27.57
C ARG A 602 12.81 -8.12 -28.16
N ILE A 603 12.73 -6.84 -28.45
CA ILE A 603 11.58 -6.25 -29.12
C ILE A 603 11.93 -5.91 -30.57
N PHE A 604 11.11 -6.36 -31.50
CA PHE A 604 11.18 -6.03 -32.92
C PHE A 604 10.03 -5.08 -33.25
N ILE A 605 10.35 -3.90 -33.75
CA ILE A 605 9.39 -2.82 -34.02
C ILE A 605 9.56 -2.40 -35.47
N ALA A 606 8.47 -2.28 -36.21
CA ALA A 606 8.50 -1.89 -37.60
C ALA A 606 7.54 -0.73 -37.89
N SER A 607 8.01 0.25 -38.72
CA SER A 607 7.20 1.38 -39.20
C SER A 607 6.37 0.99 -40.43
N SER A 608 5.39 1.83 -40.79
CA SER A 608 4.56 1.66 -42.00
C SER A 608 5.37 1.62 -43.27
N THR A 609 6.51 2.32 -43.33
CA THR A 609 7.44 2.28 -44.45
C THR A 609 8.42 1.11 -44.46
N GLY A 610 8.27 0.19 -43.48
CA GLY A 610 9.07 -1.02 -43.36
C GLY A 610 10.43 -0.86 -42.70
N ASN A 611 10.74 0.27 -42.05
CA ASN A 611 11.95 0.41 -41.27
C ASN A 611 11.78 -0.30 -39.92
N TYR A 612 12.76 -1.10 -39.50
CA TYR A 612 12.70 -1.81 -38.21
C TYR A 612 13.79 -1.37 -37.24
N ASN A 613 13.49 -1.43 -35.94
CA ASN A 613 14.47 -1.49 -34.85
C ASN A 613 14.30 -2.80 -34.09
N PHE A 614 15.42 -3.37 -33.67
CA PHE A 614 15.48 -4.65 -33.01
C PHE A 614 16.52 -4.61 -31.89
N TYR A 615 16.07 -4.62 -30.61
CA TYR A 615 16.95 -4.46 -29.46
C TYR A 615 16.42 -5.17 -28.24
N LYS A 616 17.29 -5.37 -27.23
CA LYS A 616 16.94 -5.99 -25.95
C LYS A 616 16.10 -5.05 -25.08
N LEU A 617 15.22 -5.60 -24.27
CA LEU A 617 14.45 -4.83 -23.27
C LEU A 617 15.34 -4.21 -22.19
N GLU A 618 16.59 -4.64 -22.05
CA GLU A 618 17.60 -4.02 -21.18
C GLU A 618 17.84 -2.53 -21.53
N GLU A 619 17.72 -2.13 -22.78
CA GLU A 619 17.84 -0.71 -23.20
C GLU A 619 16.70 0.19 -22.69
N LEU A 620 15.64 -0.39 -22.11
CA LEU A 620 14.51 0.33 -21.56
C LEU A 620 14.65 0.43 -20.06
N SER A 621 14.65 1.64 -19.52
CA SER A 621 14.52 1.85 -18.08
C SER A 621 13.14 1.43 -17.59
N GLU A 622 13.06 0.87 -16.39
CA GLU A 622 11.80 0.59 -15.72
C GLU A 622 11.13 1.91 -15.33
N THR A 623 9.87 2.07 -15.68
CA THR A 623 9.10 3.28 -15.41
C THR A 623 7.71 2.95 -14.88
N GLY A 624 7.14 3.83 -14.08
CA GLY A 624 5.83 3.64 -13.48
C GLY A 624 4.70 3.58 -14.51
N ARG A 625 3.60 2.95 -14.14
CA ARG A 625 2.43 2.67 -14.98
C ARG A 625 1.88 3.89 -15.73
N VAL A 626 1.84 5.06 -15.11
CA VAL A 626 1.21 6.28 -15.66
C VAL A 626 2.20 7.18 -16.43
N THR A 627 3.34 6.63 -16.88
CA THR A 627 4.32 7.36 -17.70
C THR A 627 4.12 7.09 -19.19
N ARG A 628 4.61 8.01 -20.04
CA ARG A 628 4.56 7.88 -21.50
C ARG A 628 5.58 6.88 -22.05
N GLY A 629 6.71 6.73 -21.38
CA GLY A 629 7.85 5.96 -21.87
C GLY A 629 8.81 6.80 -22.72
N VAL A 630 9.64 6.11 -23.51
CA VAL A 630 10.75 6.66 -24.30
C VAL A 630 10.55 6.36 -25.79
N LYS A 631 11.26 7.07 -26.67
CA LYS A 631 11.20 6.79 -28.11
C LYS A 631 11.76 5.40 -28.41
N ALA A 632 10.98 4.61 -29.17
CA ALA A 632 11.31 3.25 -29.58
C ALA A 632 12.13 3.25 -30.87
N ILE A 633 11.71 4.04 -31.86
CA ILE A 633 12.30 4.18 -33.20
C ILE A 633 12.24 5.66 -33.62
N LYS A 634 13.15 6.12 -34.43
CA LYS A 634 13.12 7.45 -35.01
C LYS A 634 12.25 7.43 -36.29
N LEU A 635 11.02 7.88 -36.16
CA LEU A 635 10.08 8.04 -37.27
C LEU A 635 10.40 9.33 -38.07
N ILE A 636 10.23 9.30 -39.39
CA ILE A 636 10.50 10.42 -40.29
C ILE A 636 9.18 10.85 -40.93
N ASN A 637 8.93 12.15 -41.01
CA ASN A 637 7.72 12.75 -41.59
C ASN A 637 6.42 12.15 -40.98
N THR A 638 5.58 11.56 -41.82
CA THR A 638 4.28 10.96 -41.46
C THR A 638 4.36 9.50 -41.06
N GLU A 639 5.57 8.93 -40.93
CA GLU A 639 5.75 7.53 -40.48
C GLU A 639 5.09 7.29 -39.14
N LYS A 640 4.52 6.10 -39.01
CA LYS A 640 3.95 5.59 -37.75
C LYS A 640 4.50 4.18 -37.47
N ILE A 641 4.53 3.75 -36.21
CA ILE A 641 4.73 2.34 -35.95
C ILE A 641 3.49 1.60 -36.48
N GLN A 642 3.74 0.56 -37.24
CA GLN A 642 2.69 -0.27 -37.82
C GLN A 642 2.46 -1.53 -37.00
N SER A 643 3.54 -2.18 -36.62
CA SER A 643 3.46 -3.44 -35.86
C SER A 643 4.74 -3.67 -35.04
N ALA A 644 4.64 -4.46 -34.01
CA ALA A 644 5.77 -4.91 -33.22
C ALA A 644 5.55 -6.35 -32.74
N THR A 645 6.64 -7.02 -32.37
CA THR A 645 6.58 -8.38 -31.79
C THR A 645 7.69 -8.58 -30.77
N LEU A 646 7.39 -9.31 -29.69
CA LEU A 646 8.35 -9.66 -28.66
C LEU A 646 8.97 -11.01 -28.95
N ILE A 647 10.30 -11.09 -28.90
CA ILE A 647 11.09 -12.31 -29.06
C ILE A 647 11.62 -12.68 -27.68
N LYS A 648 11.09 -13.75 -27.12
CA LYS A 648 11.47 -14.24 -25.79
C LYS A 648 12.80 -15.00 -25.90
N LYS A 649 13.67 -14.85 -24.92
CA LYS A 649 15.01 -15.48 -24.88
C LYS A 649 14.91 -17.01 -24.91
N ASP A 650 13.98 -17.58 -24.17
CA ASP A 650 13.88 -19.03 -23.94
C ASP A 650 12.95 -19.74 -24.94
N VAL A 651 12.63 -19.09 -26.06
CA VAL A 651 11.77 -19.62 -27.13
C VAL A 651 12.55 -19.65 -28.42
N GLU A 652 12.54 -20.79 -29.12
CA GLU A 652 13.08 -20.93 -30.47
C GLU A 652 12.07 -20.45 -31.50
N TYR A 653 12.52 -19.77 -32.53
CA TYR A 653 11.68 -19.16 -33.57
C TYR A 653 12.11 -19.58 -34.97
N LYS A 654 11.15 -19.87 -35.84
CA LYS A 654 11.38 -20.07 -37.29
C LYS A 654 11.86 -18.79 -37.97
N GLY A 655 11.55 -17.63 -37.43
CA GLY A 655 11.90 -16.32 -37.94
C GLY A 655 10.82 -15.29 -37.72
N ILE A 656 10.94 -14.15 -38.41
CA ILE A 656 9.96 -13.07 -38.39
C ILE A 656 9.13 -13.13 -39.68
N LEU A 657 7.83 -13.39 -39.52
CA LEU A 657 6.86 -13.25 -40.59
C LEU A 657 6.59 -11.75 -40.81
N THR A 658 6.73 -11.30 -42.05
CA THR A 658 6.44 -9.94 -42.49
C THR A 658 5.37 -9.99 -43.58
N ILE A 659 4.36 -9.11 -43.49
CA ILE A 659 3.24 -9.04 -44.43
C ILE A 659 3.01 -7.59 -44.86
N THR A 660 2.78 -7.36 -46.18
CA THR A 660 2.43 -6.04 -46.74
C THR A 660 0.90 -5.85 -46.82
N THR A 661 0.47 -4.64 -46.97
CA THR A 661 -0.96 -4.27 -47.17
C THR A 661 -1.61 -4.95 -48.36
N SER A 662 -0.86 -5.40 -49.37
CA SER A 662 -1.36 -6.20 -50.48
C SER A 662 -1.44 -7.70 -50.21
N GLY A 663 -1.02 -8.16 -49.05
CA GLY A 663 -1.03 -9.58 -48.66
C GLY A 663 0.17 -10.38 -49.17
N ARG A 664 1.26 -9.72 -49.54
CA ARG A 664 2.57 -10.37 -49.80
C ARG A 664 3.30 -10.55 -48.47
N GLY A 665 3.98 -11.67 -48.31
CA GLY A 665 4.75 -11.89 -47.10
C GLY A 665 5.76 -13.01 -47.23
N LYS A 666 6.58 -13.16 -46.19
CA LYS A 666 7.62 -14.15 -46.06
C LYS A 666 8.05 -14.31 -44.61
N ILE A 667 8.69 -15.41 -44.29
CA ILE A 667 9.44 -15.57 -43.04
C ILE A 667 10.92 -15.26 -43.35
N THR A 668 11.57 -14.48 -42.47
CA THR A 668 13.00 -14.20 -42.51
C THR A 668 13.61 -14.65 -41.21
N ALA A 669 14.73 -15.41 -41.27
CA ALA A 669 15.43 -15.86 -40.08
C ALA A 669 15.81 -14.69 -39.18
N ILE A 670 15.78 -14.89 -37.83
CA ILE A 670 16.09 -13.81 -36.89
C ILE A 670 17.53 -13.31 -37.06
N GLU A 671 18.43 -14.18 -37.40
CA GLU A 671 19.86 -13.91 -37.60
C GLU A 671 20.14 -12.99 -38.80
N ASP A 672 19.20 -12.89 -39.74
CA ASP A 672 19.28 -11.95 -40.86
C ASP A 672 18.97 -10.50 -40.48
N PHE A 673 18.52 -10.29 -39.25
CA PHE A 673 18.24 -8.97 -38.67
C PHE A 673 19.33 -8.55 -37.70
N ASN A 674 19.99 -7.43 -37.98
CA ASN A 674 20.96 -6.87 -37.04
C ASN A 674 20.27 -6.27 -35.82
N GLU A 675 20.80 -6.55 -34.62
CA GLU A 675 20.40 -5.81 -33.42
C GLU A 675 20.78 -4.33 -33.60
N THR A 676 19.89 -3.45 -33.18
CA THR A 676 20.02 -2.01 -33.32
C THR A 676 19.94 -1.35 -31.96
N SER A 677 20.46 -0.13 -31.83
CA SER A 677 20.17 0.69 -30.65
C SER A 677 18.76 1.29 -30.76
N ARG A 678 18.19 1.61 -29.60
CA ARG A 678 16.90 2.30 -29.49
C ARG A 678 16.93 3.69 -30.17
N ALA A 679 15.79 4.14 -30.68
CA ALA A 679 15.58 5.48 -31.24
C ALA A 679 16.43 5.89 -32.47
N ILE A 680 16.89 4.91 -33.25
CA ILE A 680 17.50 5.14 -34.56
C ILE A 680 16.45 5.01 -35.68
N LYS A 681 16.80 5.43 -36.91
CA LYS A 681 15.92 5.33 -38.07
C LYS A 681 15.58 3.88 -38.44
N GLY A 682 16.47 2.94 -38.14
CA GLY A 682 16.34 1.54 -38.54
C GLY A 682 16.68 1.26 -40.00
N THR A 683 16.50 -0.01 -40.40
CA THR A 683 16.73 -0.51 -41.74
C THR A 683 15.49 -1.23 -42.28
N GLN A 684 15.41 -1.44 -43.58
CA GLN A 684 14.26 -2.08 -44.25
C GLN A 684 14.09 -3.54 -43.82
N VAL A 685 12.89 -3.93 -43.41
CA VAL A 685 12.51 -5.30 -43.01
C VAL A 685 12.35 -6.23 -44.23
N MET A 686 11.88 -5.68 -45.37
CA MET A 686 11.72 -6.38 -46.63
C MET A 686 11.71 -5.37 -47.79
N LEU A 687 11.78 -5.82 -49.04
CA LEU A 687 11.62 -4.96 -50.22
C LEU A 687 10.14 -4.65 -50.40
N LEU A 688 9.73 -3.44 -50.10
CA LEU A 688 8.39 -2.93 -50.38
C LEU A 688 8.36 -2.32 -51.80
N LYS A 689 7.43 -2.81 -52.65
CA LYS A 689 7.22 -2.33 -54.04
C LYS A 689 5.99 -1.44 -54.03
N ASP A 690 6.14 -0.14 -53.70
CA ASP A 690 5.05 0.82 -53.60
C ASP A 690 3.89 0.42 -52.70
N GLU A 691 4.19 -0.41 -51.68
CA GLU A 691 3.26 -0.94 -50.69
C GLU A 691 3.72 -0.53 -49.29
N GLU A 692 2.80 -0.54 -48.34
CA GLU A 692 3.12 -0.35 -46.92
C GLU A 692 3.23 -1.69 -46.20
N LEU A 693 3.98 -1.71 -45.10
CA LEU A 693 4.01 -2.84 -44.19
C LEU A 693 2.67 -2.90 -43.46
N ALA A 694 2.07 -4.10 -43.37
CA ALA A 694 0.85 -4.35 -42.61
C ALA A 694 1.13 -4.91 -41.22
N ALA A 695 1.98 -5.96 -41.12
CA ALA A 695 2.25 -6.60 -39.85
C ALA A 695 3.62 -7.31 -39.81
N VAL A 696 4.16 -7.47 -38.60
CA VAL A 696 5.31 -8.31 -38.27
C VAL A 696 4.98 -9.25 -37.12
N TYR A 697 5.46 -10.49 -37.15
CA TYR A 697 5.22 -11.48 -36.11
C TYR A 697 6.39 -12.45 -35.99
N ALA A 698 6.92 -12.61 -34.78
CA ALA A 698 7.92 -13.62 -34.47
C ALA A 698 7.25 -14.99 -34.35
N VAL A 699 7.53 -15.89 -35.27
CA VAL A 699 6.89 -17.21 -35.38
C VAL A 699 7.66 -18.22 -34.54
N PRO A 700 7.09 -18.70 -33.41
CA PRO A 700 7.73 -19.76 -32.63
C PRO A 700 7.93 -21.05 -33.44
N GLU A 701 9.00 -21.81 -33.17
CA GLU A 701 9.27 -23.10 -33.83
C GLU A 701 8.12 -24.11 -33.64
N SER A 702 7.49 -24.07 -32.47
CA SER A 702 6.36 -24.93 -32.11
C SER A 702 5.03 -24.55 -32.79
N GLN A 703 4.94 -23.39 -33.45
CA GLN A 703 3.71 -22.92 -34.07
C GLN A 703 3.53 -23.54 -35.46
N GLU A 704 2.50 -24.37 -35.60
CA GLU A 704 2.16 -25.01 -36.88
C GLU A 704 1.25 -24.17 -37.77
N LYS A 705 0.35 -23.39 -37.17
CA LYS A 705 -0.69 -22.64 -37.89
C LYS A 705 -0.84 -21.23 -37.36
N ILE A 706 -1.22 -20.30 -38.21
CA ILE A 706 -1.40 -18.88 -37.92
C ILE A 706 -2.67 -18.36 -38.59
N PHE A 707 -3.43 -17.51 -37.90
CA PHE A 707 -4.54 -16.80 -38.52
C PHE A 707 -4.04 -15.50 -39.15
N ILE A 708 -4.43 -15.25 -40.39
CA ILE A 708 -4.26 -13.97 -41.07
C ILE A 708 -5.62 -13.45 -41.46
N THR A 709 -5.96 -12.24 -41.05
CA THR A 709 -7.24 -11.61 -41.37
C THR A 709 -7.09 -10.58 -42.47
N ALA A 710 -7.95 -10.65 -43.47
CA ALA A 710 -8.04 -9.64 -44.52
C ALA A 710 -9.46 -9.61 -45.07
N ASN A 711 -10.01 -8.42 -45.37
CA ASN A 711 -11.32 -8.24 -46.00
C ASN A 711 -12.45 -9.03 -45.36
N ASN A 712 -12.61 -8.94 -44.03
CA ASN A 712 -13.61 -9.67 -43.22
C ASN A 712 -13.50 -11.21 -43.29
N LYS A 713 -12.36 -11.73 -43.71
CA LYS A 713 -12.07 -13.17 -43.77
C LYS A 713 -10.86 -13.46 -42.91
N ALA A 714 -10.97 -14.42 -41.99
CA ALA A 714 -9.86 -15.00 -41.28
C ALA A 714 -9.46 -16.31 -41.96
N VAL A 715 -8.21 -16.41 -42.37
CA VAL A 715 -7.65 -17.59 -43.04
C VAL A 715 -6.61 -18.23 -42.11
N LEU A 716 -6.82 -19.51 -41.82
CA LEU A 716 -5.85 -20.31 -41.06
C LEU A 716 -4.81 -20.86 -42.03
N ILE A 717 -3.54 -20.45 -41.89
CA ILE A 717 -2.46 -20.81 -42.79
C ILE A 717 -1.49 -21.73 -42.04
N ASP A 718 -1.06 -22.79 -42.71
CA ASP A 718 0.05 -23.66 -42.20
C ASP A 718 1.36 -22.93 -42.38
N VAL A 719 2.02 -22.65 -41.26
CA VAL A 719 3.29 -21.91 -41.19
C VAL A 719 4.38 -22.56 -42.08
N ASN A 720 4.37 -23.89 -42.17
CA ASN A 720 5.37 -24.63 -42.96
C ASN A 720 5.19 -24.44 -44.48
N THR A 721 4.07 -23.86 -44.92
CA THR A 721 3.85 -23.51 -46.33
C THR A 721 4.33 -22.11 -46.69
N LEU A 722 4.70 -21.30 -45.66
CA LEU A 722 5.21 -19.95 -45.89
C LEU A 722 6.67 -19.97 -46.35
N PRO A 723 7.03 -19.14 -47.33
CA PRO A 723 8.39 -19.12 -47.86
C PRO A 723 9.37 -18.51 -46.87
N ILE A 724 10.48 -19.16 -46.61
CA ILE A 724 11.63 -18.62 -45.88
C ILE A 724 12.54 -17.92 -46.89
N GLN A 725 12.79 -16.64 -46.70
CA GLN A 725 13.57 -15.81 -47.63
C GLN A 725 14.41 -14.79 -46.88
N ASN A 726 15.55 -14.42 -47.52
CA ASN A 726 16.44 -13.39 -46.97
C ASN A 726 15.73 -12.03 -46.88
N ARG A 727 16.21 -11.16 -46.01
CA ARG A 727 15.62 -9.85 -45.67
C ARG A 727 15.34 -8.98 -46.88
N VAL A 728 16.17 -8.93 -47.89
CA VAL A 728 16.12 -7.99 -49.05
C VAL A 728 15.15 -8.45 -50.17
N THR A 729 14.28 -9.41 -49.93
CA THR A 729 13.31 -9.88 -50.95
C THR A 729 11.90 -9.33 -50.68
N ALA A 730 11.03 -9.35 -51.70
CA ALA A 730 9.67 -8.80 -51.64
C ALA A 730 8.63 -9.80 -51.10
N GLY A 731 8.98 -11.08 -50.83
CA GLY A 731 8.06 -12.11 -50.45
C GLY A 731 7.12 -12.57 -51.57
N VAL A 732 6.20 -13.47 -51.26
CA VAL A 732 5.17 -13.99 -52.17
C VAL A 732 3.76 -13.63 -51.68
N ARG A 733 2.74 -13.80 -52.51
CA ARG A 733 1.36 -13.59 -52.10
C ARG A 733 0.93 -14.72 -51.14
N ILE A 734 0.59 -14.34 -49.90
CA ILE A 734 0.12 -15.24 -48.85
C ILE A 734 -1.42 -15.20 -48.76
N ILE A 735 -1.99 -14.02 -48.87
CA ILE A 735 -3.44 -13.80 -48.81
C ILE A 735 -3.84 -12.77 -49.91
N ASP A 736 -5.06 -12.87 -50.42
CA ASP A 736 -5.58 -11.87 -51.35
C ASP A 736 -6.23 -10.71 -50.59
N ALA A 737 -5.51 -9.59 -50.57
CA ALA A 737 -5.90 -8.35 -49.90
C ALA A 737 -5.90 -7.17 -50.89
N ARG A 738 -6.55 -7.31 -52.07
CA ARG A 738 -6.49 -6.33 -53.17
C ARG A 738 -7.25 -5.03 -52.91
N ASP A 739 -8.15 -5.03 -51.91
CA ASP A 739 -8.89 -3.82 -51.55
C ASP A 739 -8.06 -3.00 -50.56
N SER A 740 -7.84 -1.72 -50.90
CA SER A 740 -6.93 -0.79 -50.19
C SER A 740 -7.26 -0.50 -48.72
N ASN A 741 -8.33 -1.10 -48.17
CA ASN A 741 -8.77 -0.97 -46.75
C ASN A 741 -8.65 -2.29 -45.95
N ALA A 742 -7.90 -3.28 -46.44
CA ALA A 742 -7.74 -4.52 -45.72
C ALA A 742 -6.82 -4.35 -44.47
N LEU A 743 -7.34 -4.65 -43.30
CA LEU A 743 -6.56 -4.77 -42.08
C LEU A 743 -5.94 -6.19 -42.05
N ILE A 744 -4.62 -6.29 -42.05
CA ILE A 744 -3.93 -7.56 -41.90
C ILE A 744 -3.39 -7.63 -40.50
N GLU A 745 -3.89 -8.58 -39.73
CA GLU A 745 -3.44 -8.87 -38.36
C GLU A 745 -2.99 -10.33 -38.28
N ILE A 746 -1.91 -10.55 -37.58
CA ILE A 746 -1.37 -11.87 -37.30
C ILE A 746 -1.71 -12.20 -35.85
N MET A 747 -2.36 -13.30 -35.62
CA MET A 747 -2.81 -13.72 -34.30
C MET A 747 -2.16 -15.03 -33.89
#